data_98160c513d76b6e5d275e8d155ff3e2b
#
_entry.id   98160c513d76b6e5d275e8d155ff3e2b
#
_cell.length_a   1.000
_cell.length_b   1.000
_cell.length_c   1.000
_cell.angle_alpha   90.00
_cell.angle_beta   90.00
_cell.angle_gamma   90.00
#
_symmetry.space_group_name_H-M   'P 1'
#
loop_
_entity.id
_entity.type
_entity.pdbx_description
1 polymer ?
#
loop_
_entity_poly.entity_id
_entity_poly.type
_entity_poly.pdbx_seq_one_letter_code
_entity_poly.pdbx_strand_id
1 'polypeptide(L)'
;MNQSLPIWDIHSEIADTLAVQNRLVLAAPTGSGKSTQVPQIILDDVLCGSGKVVVLQPRRVAARSLARRVAWERSAKLGGEVGYQVRFENHTGPETKIEFITEGVLLRRLQDDPQLASVGAVLFDEFHERNLMSDLALGLVKKLQRTGRDDLKLVVMSATIETGPIARYLGQADDDPCRVLASDGRTFPVEIRFGKYRNRDPITEQAAEAVEQIIRDNSPGDILIFMPGMGEIRGTIGAISRRRLPEPVEMIPLHGDLPPADQDRAFADSDRRKIVVATNVAETSVTIDGIRHVIDSGMARVARFDAERGFGTLLIEEISRASADQRAGRAGRTAPGTCHRLWTESGHLNRPGHNTPEIHRTDLSESVLMLHAAGIGEATQFDWLDKPDANAVAKAESLLHSLGALAKRNGGGLTDVGRAMLRLPMHPRLARMIVEGSRRGCVNEAALCAAFMSGRNILVRSARDDKTVQAAQEPFRDGADSDFEVLMRAWQFASARRYNIDDCRAHGIHAGACREVELAYRQILRLAKATDAQPATDRAKSTALRHCILAAFADQLCVRRDSGTLFCNLTEGRSGTLVRESVVQKSPLLVVGEIRQIAARSDRAQTLLSMAAAVELDWVRELFPGDLATVAECRFDPGTKRIEAHEITRFRDLELGRTRAKEADPQAAGQALAEACLGEWFTPKSFDHSIRQLIRRLNWLCAARPDLEFPPLDEAAILNCLSAAFAGMTLAKQAIAANVKPAFRKHMPGEQWEWLDEFAPQTIPWLDDKPKRLEYPDKPTDKHGDVLPVELHVKLHDCFRLAKHPRICDGGHIVRFKLLTPKNRKIDYCDDWPTFKQREYPRIRKDLLAKFPGVGWV
;
A
#
# COMPACT_ATOMS: atom_id res chain seq x y z
N MET A 1 -40.57 12.71 22.24
CA MET A 1 -39.78 13.23 21.12
C MET A 1 -39.68 14.74 21.18
N ASN A 2 -38.53 15.31 20.92
CA ASN A 2 -38.36 16.77 20.93
C ASN A 2 -38.66 17.34 19.54
N GLN A 3 -39.89 17.62 19.25
CA GLN A 3 -40.41 18.11 17.96
C GLN A 3 -39.96 19.56 17.65
N SER A 4 -39.22 20.23 18.55
CA SER A 4 -38.65 21.55 18.31
C SER A 4 -37.32 21.51 17.53
N LEU A 5 -36.77 20.34 17.25
CA LEU A 5 -35.51 20.19 16.52
C LEU A 5 -35.72 20.39 15.00
N PRO A 6 -34.78 21.05 14.30
CA PRO A 6 -34.95 21.40 12.88
C PRO A 6 -35.26 20.22 11.94
N ILE A 7 -34.80 19.01 12.26
CA ILE A 7 -35.07 17.84 11.42
C ILE A 7 -36.59 17.53 11.30
N TRP A 8 -37.40 17.97 12.26
CA TRP A 8 -38.84 17.79 12.22
C TRP A 8 -39.53 18.70 11.18
N ASP A 9 -38.86 19.77 10.73
CA ASP A 9 -39.40 20.66 9.68
C ASP A 9 -39.53 19.91 8.33
N ILE A 10 -38.71 18.83 8.14
CA ILE A 10 -38.73 17.99 6.93
C ILE A 10 -39.22 16.55 7.19
N HIS A 11 -39.89 16.31 8.32
CA HIS A 11 -40.43 15.00 8.71
C HIS A 11 -41.33 14.36 7.62
N SER A 12 -42.30 15.11 7.14
CA SER A 12 -43.22 14.61 6.10
C SER A 12 -42.50 14.26 4.81
N GLU A 13 -41.50 15.06 4.42
CA GLU A 13 -40.71 14.78 3.21
C GLU A 13 -39.84 13.52 3.37
N ILE A 14 -39.30 13.25 4.57
CA ILE A 14 -38.59 12.02 4.88
C ILE A 14 -39.51 10.82 4.75
N ALA A 15 -40.70 10.90 5.38
CA ALA A 15 -41.70 9.83 5.38
C ALA A 15 -42.21 9.55 3.96
N ASP A 16 -42.62 10.55 3.22
CA ASP A 16 -43.12 10.42 1.84
C ASP A 16 -42.07 9.86 0.90
N THR A 17 -40.80 10.32 1.06
CA THR A 17 -39.68 9.82 0.23
C THR A 17 -39.43 8.35 0.51
N LEU A 18 -39.32 7.94 1.77
CA LEU A 18 -39.04 6.56 2.14
C LEU A 18 -40.24 5.61 1.95
N ALA A 19 -41.47 6.13 1.87
CA ALA A 19 -42.60 5.33 1.48
C ALA A 19 -42.55 4.88 0.01
N VAL A 20 -41.99 5.71 -0.87
CA VAL A 20 -41.94 5.46 -2.32
C VAL A 20 -40.55 4.93 -2.74
N GLN A 21 -39.48 5.45 -2.14
CA GLN A 21 -38.08 5.10 -2.48
C GLN A 21 -37.41 4.38 -1.32
N ASN A 22 -36.42 3.54 -1.63
CA ASN A 22 -35.67 2.80 -0.61
C ASN A 22 -34.34 3.43 -0.28
N ARG A 23 -34.02 4.60 -0.84
CA ARG A 23 -32.79 5.35 -0.64
C ARG A 23 -33.05 6.81 -0.41
N LEU A 24 -32.29 7.41 0.52
CA LEU A 24 -32.40 8.82 0.85
C LEU A 24 -31.05 9.36 1.32
N VAL A 25 -30.70 10.56 0.90
CA VAL A 25 -29.56 11.32 1.42
C VAL A 25 -30.10 12.51 2.23
N LEU A 26 -29.65 12.66 3.49
CA LEU A 26 -30.03 13.76 4.37
C LEU A 26 -28.80 14.65 4.64
N ALA A 27 -28.91 15.91 4.25
CA ALA A 27 -27.95 16.94 4.57
C ALA A 27 -28.48 17.79 5.73
N ALA A 28 -27.92 17.66 6.91
CA ALA A 28 -28.37 18.43 8.08
C ALA A 28 -27.17 18.73 9.00
N PRO A 29 -26.98 19.98 9.43
CA PRO A 29 -25.86 20.32 10.29
C PRO A 29 -25.93 19.59 11.64
N THR A 30 -24.79 19.54 12.32
CA THR A 30 -24.73 18.96 13.65
C THR A 30 -25.64 19.71 14.63
N GLY A 31 -26.42 18.99 15.44
CA GLY A 31 -27.39 19.58 16.34
C GLY A 31 -28.80 19.72 15.78
N SER A 32 -29.04 19.45 14.49
CA SER A 32 -30.37 19.43 13.87
C SER A 32 -31.31 18.34 14.42
N GLY A 33 -30.75 17.33 15.10
CA GLY A 33 -31.51 16.18 15.59
C GLY A 33 -31.44 14.96 14.65
N LYS A 34 -30.72 15.02 13.51
CA LYS A 34 -30.66 13.91 12.54
C LYS A 34 -30.33 12.57 13.18
N SER A 35 -29.29 12.49 14.00
CA SER A 35 -28.80 11.26 14.60
C SER A 35 -29.76 10.65 15.64
N THR A 36 -30.57 11.47 16.29
CA THR A 36 -31.50 11.01 17.33
C THR A 36 -32.93 10.84 16.82
N GLN A 37 -33.42 11.73 15.97
CA GLN A 37 -34.82 11.76 15.55
C GLN A 37 -35.08 10.88 14.32
N VAL A 38 -34.22 10.90 13.30
CA VAL A 38 -34.44 10.12 12.05
C VAL A 38 -34.64 8.62 12.31
N PRO A 39 -33.88 7.95 13.18
CA PRO A 39 -34.16 6.55 13.52
C PRO A 39 -35.54 6.33 14.15
N GLN A 40 -35.99 7.30 14.96
CA GLN A 40 -37.30 7.25 15.61
C GLN A 40 -38.44 7.49 14.59
N ILE A 41 -38.29 8.46 13.68
CA ILE A 41 -39.22 8.71 12.57
C ILE A 41 -39.44 7.43 11.75
N ILE A 42 -38.34 6.80 11.32
CA ILE A 42 -38.38 5.58 10.49
C ILE A 42 -39.09 4.43 11.22
N LEU A 43 -38.86 4.30 12.53
CA LEU A 43 -39.53 3.29 13.33
C LEU A 43 -41.01 3.59 13.54
N ASP A 44 -41.35 4.83 13.95
CA ASP A 44 -42.72 5.21 14.36
C ASP A 44 -43.68 5.35 13.17
N ASP A 45 -43.17 5.78 12.01
CA ASP A 45 -43.95 5.84 10.75
C ASP A 45 -43.96 4.46 10.03
N VAL A 46 -43.44 3.41 10.67
CA VAL A 46 -43.41 2.03 10.17
C VAL A 46 -42.73 1.90 8.79
N LEU A 47 -41.79 2.76 8.46
CA LEU A 47 -41.13 2.80 7.14
C LEU A 47 -40.19 1.62 6.91
N CYS A 48 -39.74 0.97 7.98
CA CYS A 48 -38.87 -0.23 7.95
C CYS A 48 -39.64 -1.56 8.11
N GLY A 49 -40.96 -1.55 8.00
CA GLY A 49 -41.81 -2.72 8.26
C GLY A 49 -41.62 -3.25 9.70
N SER A 50 -41.51 -4.58 9.85
CA SER A 50 -41.24 -5.21 11.15
C SER A 50 -39.76 -5.31 11.49
N GLY A 51 -38.88 -4.88 10.59
CA GLY A 51 -37.42 -4.95 10.76
C GLY A 51 -36.89 -3.90 11.72
N LYS A 52 -35.66 -4.12 12.17
CA LYS A 52 -34.91 -3.18 13.03
C LYS A 52 -34.36 -2.01 12.23
N VAL A 53 -34.24 -0.87 12.90
CA VAL A 53 -33.49 0.30 12.42
C VAL A 53 -32.07 0.22 12.96
N VAL A 54 -31.10 0.07 12.07
CA VAL A 54 -29.67 -0.01 12.39
C VAL A 54 -29.01 1.31 12.02
N VAL A 55 -28.38 1.98 12.99
CA VAL A 55 -27.69 3.27 12.82
C VAL A 55 -26.21 3.09 12.98
N LEU A 56 -25.46 3.32 11.91
CA LEU A 56 -23.99 3.25 11.94
C LEU A 56 -23.42 4.54 12.47
N GLN A 57 -22.47 4.39 13.38
CA GLN A 57 -21.71 5.48 13.98
C GLN A 57 -20.20 5.19 13.87
N PRO A 58 -19.39 6.13 13.34
CA PRO A 58 -17.97 5.90 13.17
C PRO A 58 -17.21 5.77 14.50
N ARG A 59 -17.82 6.18 15.60
CA ARG A 59 -17.19 6.23 16.93
C ARG A 59 -18.01 5.53 17.99
N ARG A 60 -17.33 4.67 18.78
CA ARG A 60 -17.96 3.92 19.88
C ARG A 60 -18.65 4.81 20.91
N VAL A 61 -18.01 5.95 21.24
CA VAL A 61 -18.56 6.94 22.19
C VAL A 61 -19.89 7.48 21.68
N ALA A 62 -19.96 7.82 20.39
CA ALA A 62 -21.16 8.32 19.75
C ALA A 62 -22.30 7.30 19.77
N ALA A 63 -22.02 6.06 19.33
CA ALA A 63 -22.99 4.98 19.33
C ALA A 63 -23.63 4.79 20.72
N ARG A 64 -22.79 4.77 21.76
CA ARG A 64 -23.22 4.60 23.17
C ARG A 64 -24.02 5.81 23.67
N SER A 65 -23.55 7.04 23.42
CA SER A 65 -24.19 8.26 23.89
C SER A 65 -25.53 8.50 23.21
N LEU A 66 -25.60 8.27 21.89
CA LEU A 66 -26.83 8.40 21.11
C LEU A 66 -27.87 7.34 21.51
N ALA A 67 -27.45 6.09 21.70
CA ALA A 67 -28.36 5.04 22.19
C ALA A 67 -28.95 5.41 23.57
N ARG A 68 -28.14 5.89 24.52
CA ARG A 68 -28.62 6.37 25.82
C ARG A 68 -29.60 7.54 25.67
N ARG A 69 -29.28 8.50 24.80
CA ARG A 69 -30.13 9.68 24.56
C ARG A 69 -31.47 9.27 23.97
N VAL A 70 -31.50 8.45 22.93
CA VAL A 70 -32.75 7.97 22.30
C VAL A 70 -33.57 7.09 23.25
N ALA A 71 -32.93 6.21 24.02
CA ALA A 71 -33.60 5.44 25.07
C ALA A 71 -34.28 6.35 26.11
N TRP A 72 -33.57 7.40 26.56
CA TRP A 72 -34.15 8.37 27.47
C TRP A 72 -35.32 9.14 26.84
N GLU A 73 -35.23 9.61 25.60
CA GLU A 73 -36.31 10.32 24.88
C GLU A 73 -37.55 9.44 24.69
N ARG A 74 -37.37 8.13 24.55
CA ARG A 74 -38.44 7.13 24.42
C ARG A 74 -38.89 6.55 25.76
N SER A 75 -38.39 7.05 26.88
CA SER A 75 -38.63 6.50 28.22
C SER A 75 -38.40 5.00 28.32
N ALA A 76 -37.48 4.48 27.51
CA ALA A 76 -37.09 3.09 27.41
C ALA A 76 -35.82 2.79 28.21
N LYS A 77 -35.69 1.55 28.71
CA LYS A 77 -34.44 1.10 29.30
C LYS A 77 -33.43 0.79 28.17
N LEU A 78 -32.18 1.21 28.34
CA LEU A 78 -31.10 0.85 27.42
C LEU A 78 -30.91 -0.66 27.37
N GLY A 79 -30.90 -1.23 26.14
CA GLY A 79 -30.91 -2.68 25.88
C GLY A 79 -32.30 -3.27 25.76
N GLY A 80 -33.41 -2.47 25.98
CA GLY A 80 -34.77 -2.79 25.63
C GLY A 80 -35.03 -2.41 24.17
N GLU A 81 -36.00 -1.49 23.93
CA GLU A 81 -36.38 -1.04 22.57
C GLU A 81 -35.22 -0.35 21.83
N VAL A 82 -34.34 0.34 22.55
CA VAL A 82 -33.14 1.01 22.04
C VAL A 82 -31.89 0.38 22.64
N GLY A 83 -30.93 0.01 21.80
CA GLY A 83 -29.70 -0.59 22.23
C GLY A 83 -28.51 -0.12 21.41
N TYR A 84 -27.33 -0.59 21.78
CA TYR A 84 -26.12 -0.40 21.00
C TYR A 84 -25.24 -1.64 21.01
N GLN A 85 -24.49 -1.81 19.94
CA GLN A 85 -23.44 -2.80 19.85
C GLN A 85 -22.18 -2.18 19.25
N VAL A 86 -21.11 -2.17 20.02
CA VAL A 86 -19.80 -1.74 19.57
C VAL A 86 -18.81 -2.87 19.84
N ARG A 87 -17.58 -2.71 19.38
CA ARG A 87 -16.53 -3.71 19.62
C ARG A 87 -16.42 -3.96 21.13
N PHE A 88 -16.65 -5.21 21.58
CA PHE A 88 -16.57 -5.73 22.95
C PHE A 88 -17.72 -5.35 23.89
N GLU A 89 -18.67 -4.53 23.46
CA GLU A 89 -19.85 -4.18 24.27
C GLU A 89 -21.10 -4.45 23.46
N ASN A 90 -22.03 -5.19 24.03
CA ASN A 90 -23.34 -5.43 23.46
C ASN A 90 -24.42 -5.16 24.54
N HIS A 91 -25.24 -4.17 24.25
CA HIS A 91 -26.41 -3.78 25.04
C HIS A 91 -27.65 -3.78 24.16
N THR A 92 -27.95 -4.93 23.54
CA THR A 92 -29.14 -5.18 22.75
C THR A 92 -29.86 -6.42 23.27
N GLY A 93 -31.13 -6.52 22.99
CA GLY A 93 -31.98 -7.66 23.35
C GLY A 93 -32.96 -8.06 22.23
N PRO A 94 -33.80 -9.05 22.44
CA PRO A 94 -34.80 -9.48 21.46
C PRO A 94 -35.79 -8.36 21.11
N GLU A 95 -36.10 -7.48 22.05
CA GLU A 95 -37.05 -6.35 21.91
C GLU A 95 -36.42 -5.12 21.29
N THR A 96 -35.10 -5.14 20.97
CA THR A 96 -34.40 -3.97 20.44
C THR A 96 -34.82 -3.74 19.00
N LYS A 97 -35.37 -2.55 18.74
CA LYS A 97 -35.85 -2.07 17.43
C LYS A 97 -34.91 -1.02 16.83
N ILE A 98 -34.29 -0.17 17.66
CA ILE A 98 -33.27 0.80 17.21
C ILE A 98 -31.92 0.37 17.77
N GLU A 99 -30.99 0.08 16.89
CA GLU A 99 -29.64 -0.34 17.26
C GLU A 99 -28.58 0.64 16.74
N PHE A 100 -27.79 1.24 17.65
CA PHE A 100 -26.62 2.05 17.29
C PHE A 100 -25.40 1.15 17.24
N ILE A 101 -24.76 1.02 16.09
CA ILE A 101 -23.62 0.12 15.90
C ILE A 101 -22.46 0.82 15.21
N THR A 102 -21.26 0.25 15.29
CA THR A 102 -20.14 0.69 14.47
C THR A 102 -20.06 -0.11 13.16
N GLU A 103 -19.40 0.45 12.13
CA GLU A 103 -19.29 -0.15 10.80
C GLU A 103 -18.74 -1.58 10.84
N GLY A 104 -17.72 -1.82 11.66
CA GLY A 104 -17.13 -3.15 11.81
C GLY A 104 -18.11 -4.19 12.38
N VAL A 105 -19.13 -3.75 13.14
CA VAL A 105 -20.21 -4.63 13.62
C VAL A 105 -21.16 -4.98 12.47
N LEU A 106 -21.54 -4.00 11.63
CA LEU A 106 -22.38 -4.27 10.45
C LEU A 106 -21.67 -5.20 9.47
N LEU A 107 -20.41 -4.93 9.16
CA LEU A 107 -19.62 -5.76 8.24
C LEU A 107 -19.50 -7.20 8.72
N ARG A 108 -19.35 -7.40 10.02
CA ARG A 108 -19.37 -8.74 10.61
C ARG A 108 -20.76 -9.38 10.53
N ARG A 109 -21.83 -8.61 10.79
CA ARG A 109 -23.22 -9.09 10.69
C ARG A 109 -23.52 -9.54 9.25
N LEU A 110 -23.03 -8.84 8.23
CA LEU A 110 -23.14 -9.24 6.82
C LEU A 110 -22.40 -10.54 6.50
N GLN A 111 -21.36 -10.91 7.26
CA GLN A 111 -20.69 -12.21 7.11
C GLN A 111 -21.52 -13.35 7.71
N ASP A 112 -22.16 -13.11 8.88
CA ASP A 112 -22.96 -14.12 9.59
C ASP A 112 -24.37 -14.22 9.00
N ASP A 113 -24.98 -13.11 8.56
CA ASP A 113 -26.29 -12.97 7.91
C ASP A 113 -26.19 -12.09 6.67
N PRO A 114 -25.82 -12.65 5.50
CA PRO A 114 -25.66 -11.87 4.26
C PRO A 114 -26.93 -11.16 3.78
N GLN A 115 -28.11 -11.59 4.24
CA GLN A 115 -29.38 -10.97 3.87
C GLN A 115 -29.85 -9.90 4.86
N LEU A 116 -29.20 -9.74 6.01
CA LEU A 116 -29.66 -8.86 7.09
C LEU A 116 -31.15 -9.05 7.39
N ALA A 117 -31.59 -10.30 7.51
CA ALA A 117 -32.99 -10.70 7.52
C ALA A 117 -33.84 -9.96 8.58
N SER A 118 -33.27 -9.60 9.73
CA SER A 118 -33.94 -8.88 10.81
C SER A 118 -33.89 -7.36 10.69
N VAL A 119 -33.22 -6.81 9.64
CA VAL A 119 -33.01 -5.36 9.48
C VAL A 119 -33.94 -4.82 8.40
N GLY A 120 -34.67 -3.77 8.72
CA GLY A 120 -35.55 -3.07 7.78
C GLY A 120 -35.00 -1.72 7.30
N ALA A 121 -34.09 -1.13 8.07
CA ALA A 121 -33.41 0.11 7.67
C ALA A 121 -31.97 0.16 8.15
N VAL A 122 -31.07 0.65 7.28
CA VAL A 122 -29.67 0.94 7.60
C VAL A 122 -29.39 2.42 7.37
N LEU A 123 -28.97 3.11 8.43
CA LEU A 123 -28.69 4.52 8.44
C LEU A 123 -27.18 4.74 8.62
N PHE A 124 -26.55 5.39 7.69
CA PHE A 124 -25.13 5.79 7.77
C PHE A 124 -25.04 7.21 8.31
N ASP A 125 -24.68 7.36 9.57
CA ASP A 125 -24.54 8.69 10.18
C ASP A 125 -23.10 9.19 10.09
N GLU A 126 -22.94 10.52 10.10
CA GLU A 126 -21.65 11.22 9.96
C GLU A 126 -20.84 10.75 8.72
N PHE A 127 -21.51 10.40 7.64
CA PHE A 127 -20.88 9.80 6.46
C PHE A 127 -19.84 10.71 5.78
N HIS A 128 -19.90 12.02 6.03
CA HIS A 128 -18.89 12.98 5.56
C HIS A 128 -17.49 12.75 6.15
N GLU A 129 -17.33 11.95 7.19
CA GLU A 129 -16.00 11.54 7.69
C GLU A 129 -15.26 10.63 6.70
N ARG A 130 -15.97 10.00 5.74
CA ARG A 130 -15.43 9.16 4.66
C ARG A 130 -14.44 8.11 5.14
N ASN A 131 -14.84 7.36 6.17
CA ASN A 131 -14.08 6.24 6.69
C ASN A 131 -14.14 5.06 5.71
N LEU A 132 -13.02 4.35 5.53
CA LEU A 132 -12.94 3.21 4.61
C LEU A 132 -13.99 2.13 4.88
N MET A 133 -14.23 1.81 6.16
CA MET A 133 -15.24 0.80 6.55
C MET A 133 -16.67 1.27 6.30
N SER A 134 -16.94 2.59 6.40
CA SER A 134 -18.24 3.16 6.03
C SER A 134 -18.47 3.08 4.52
N ASP A 135 -17.47 3.41 3.71
CA ASP A 135 -17.54 3.33 2.25
C ASP A 135 -17.75 1.87 1.79
N LEU A 136 -17.02 0.92 2.39
CA LEU A 136 -17.19 -0.52 2.14
C LEU A 136 -18.60 -1.01 2.52
N ALA A 137 -19.06 -0.66 3.73
CA ALA A 137 -20.37 -1.05 4.23
C ALA A 137 -21.50 -0.50 3.35
N LEU A 138 -21.38 0.76 2.91
CA LEU A 138 -22.36 1.38 2.01
C LEU A 138 -22.45 0.63 0.68
N GLY A 139 -21.30 0.29 0.07
CA GLY A 139 -21.27 -0.47 -1.18
C GLY A 139 -21.87 -1.87 -1.04
N LEU A 140 -21.59 -2.57 0.07
CA LEU A 140 -22.15 -3.90 0.33
C LEU A 140 -23.66 -3.86 0.58
N VAL A 141 -24.16 -2.87 1.33
CA VAL A 141 -25.61 -2.69 1.55
C VAL A 141 -26.31 -2.30 0.25
N LYS A 142 -25.73 -1.39 -0.55
CA LYS A 142 -26.23 -1.07 -1.89
C LYS A 142 -26.31 -2.29 -2.80
N LYS A 143 -25.27 -3.14 -2.79
CA LYS A 143 -25.26 -4.42 -3.52
C LYS A 143 -26.39 -5.33 -3.02
N LEU A 144 -26.55 -5.45 -1.71
CA LEU A 144 -27.60 -6.27 -1.11
C LEU A 144 -29.00 -5.82 -1.54
N GLN A 145 -29.29 -4.52 -1.56
CA GLN A 145 -30.54 -3.98 -2.10
C GLN A 145 -30.78 -4.39 -3.56
N ARG A 146 -29.72 -4.34 -4.39
CA ARG A 146 -29.82 -4.70 -5.82
C ARG A 146 -30.00 -6.19 -6.07
N THR A 147 -29.57 -7.04 -5.14
CA THR A 147 -29.51 -8.50 -5.36
C THR A 147 -30.54 -9.30 -4.59
N GLY A 148 -31.39 -8.69 -3.75
CA GLY A 148 -32.41 -9.48 -3.05
C GLY A 148 -33.14 -8.79 -1.90
N ARG A 149 -32.74 -7.58 -1.52
CA ARG A 149 -33.38 -6.84 -0.42
C ARG A 149 -33.81 -5.44 -0.89
N ASP A 150 -34.62 -5.41 -1.94
CA ASP A 150 -35.22 -4.18 -2.48
C ASP A 150 -36.16 -3.47 -1.47
N ASP A 151 -36.62 -4.17 -0.43
CA ASP A 151 -37.36 -3.64 0.69
C ASP A 151 -36.52 -2.84 1.69
N LEU A 152 -35.24 -3.11 1.80
CA LEU A 152 -34.35 -2.51 2.79
C LEU A 152 -34.18 -1.00 2.57
N LYS A 153 -34.44 -0.20 3.59
CA LYS A 153 -34.25 1.24 3.53
C LYS A 153 -32.78 1.59 3.78
N LEU A 154 -32.22 2.44 2.94
CA LEU A 154 -30.84 2.91 3.00
C LEU A 154 -30.82 4.45 3.11
N VAL A 155 -30.39 4.96 4.24
CA VAL A 155 -30.34 6.41 4.50
C VAL A 155 -28.90 6.83 4.80
N VAL A 156 -28.41 7.83 4.08
CA VAL A 156 -27.09 8.42 4.34
C VAL A 156 -27.26 9.81 4.91
N MET A 157 -26.72 10.05 6.10
CA MET A 157 -26.81 11.32 6.82
C MET A 157 -25.45 12.02 6.85
N SER A 158 -25.41 13.26 6.43
CA SER A 158 -24.20 14.09 6.35
C SER A 158 -24.39 15.42 7.09
N ALA A 159 -23.33 15.93 7.70
CA ALA A 159 -23.32 17.28 8.27
C ALA A 159 -22.95 18.36 7.23
N THR A 160 -22.48 17.98 6.05
CA THR A 160 -22.11 18.89 4.97
C THR A 160 -23.12 18.84 3.84
N ILE A 161 -23.28 19.96 3.12
CA ILE A 161 -24.22 20.12 2.00
C ILE A 161 -23.70 19.44 0.73
N GLU A 162 -22.40 19.12 0.63
CA GLU A 162 -21.81 18.47 -0.54
C GLU A 162 -22.19 16.98 -0.62
N THR A 163 -23.45 16.71 -0.90
CA THR A 163 -24.00 15.36 -1.00
C THR A 163 -24.09 14.82 -2.43
N GLY A 164 -23.77 15.66 -3.43
CA GLY A 164 -23.91 15.33 -4.85
C GLY A 164 -23.23 14.01 -5.29
N PRO A 165 -21.97 13.74 -4.94
CA PRO A 165 -21.33 12.46 -5.25
C PRO A 165 -22.03 11.26 -4.64
N ILE A 166 -22.50 11.38 -3.39
CA ILE A 166 -23.23 10.32 -2.67
C ILE A 166 -24.60 10.07 -3.34
N ALA A 167 -25.32 11.15 -3.70
CA ALA A 167 -26.60 11.06 -4.37
C ALA A 167 -26.51 10.36 -5.73
N ARG A 168 -25.50 10.70 -6.54
CA ARG A 168 -25.23 10.01 -7.81
C ARG A 168 -24.88 8.54 -7.58
N TYR A 169 -23.99 8.26 -6.63
CA TYR A 169 -23.63 6.88 -6.31
C TYR A 169 -24.82 6.02 -5.89
N LEU A 170 -25.75 6.57 -5.10
CA LEU A 170 -26.94 5.88 -4.63
C LEU A 170 -28.09 5.90 -5.65
N GLY A 171 -27.98 6.63 -6.73
CA GLY A 171 -28.96 6.69 -7.80
C GLY A 171 -29.20 5.34 -8.49
N GLN A 172 -30.28 5.27 -9.27
CA GLN A 172 -30.58 4.08 -10.09
C GLN A 172 -29.79 4.10 -11.40
N ALA A 173 -29.58 5.31 -11.96
CA ALA A 173 -28.75 5.59 -13.11
C ALA A 173 -27.98 6.89 -12.90
N ASP A 174 -26.99 7.18 -13.75
CA ASP A 174 -26.16 8.39 -13.63
C ASP A 174 -26.96 9.70 -13.76
N ASP A 175 -28.08 9.66 -14.47
CA ASP A 175 -29.02 10.78 -14.70
C ASP A 175 -30.21 10.79 -13.71
N ASP A 176 -30.32 9.79 -12.84
CA ASP A 176 -31.36 9.67 -11.81
C ASP A 176 -30.74 9.56 -10.40
N PRO A 177 -30.18 10.67 -9.86
CA PRO A 177 -29.55 10.65 -8.54
C PRO A 177 -30.58 10.42 -7.42
N CYS A 178 -30.14 9.77 -6.34
CA CYS A 178 -30.94 9.60 -5.15
C CYS A 178 -31.40 10.95 -4.59
N ARG A 179 -32.63 11.01 -4.09
CA ARG A 179 -33.19 12.24 -3.52
C ARG A 179 -32.37 12.74 -2.34
N VAL A 180 -32.09 14.03 -2.33
CA VAL A 180 -31.41 14.74 -1.24
C VAL A 180 -32.43 15.66 -0.54
N LEU A 181 -32.58 15.49 0.77
CA LEU A 181 -33.32 16.40 1.60
C LEU A 181 -32.35 17.19 2.49
N ALA A 182 -32.56 18.48 2.62
CA ALA A 182 -31.74 19.35 3.44
C ALA A 182 -32.56 19.98 4.56
N SER A 183 -32.02 20.00 5.76
CA SER A 183 -32.59 20.71 6.91
C SER A 183 -31.65 21.83 7.31
N ASP A 184 -32.19 23.04 7.43
CA ASP A 184 -31.48 24.20 7.96
C ASP A 184 -31.40 24.09 9.48
N GLY A 185 -30.19 23.78 9.99
CA GLY A 185 -29.98 23.72 11.43
C GLY A 185 -30.04 25.09 12.09
N ARG A 186 -30.60 25.16 13.28
CA ARG A 186 -30.50 26.35 14.13
C ARG A 186 -29.11 26.40 14.78
N THR A 187 -28.21 27.18 14.22
CA THR A 187 -26.90 27.45 14.81
C THR A 187 -26.79 28.90 15.20
N PHE A 188 -26.17 29.17 16.33
CA PHE A 188 -25.86 30.53 16.75
C PHE A 188 -24.59 31.02 16.06
N PRO A 189 -24.42 32.32 15.84
CA PRO A 189 -23.22 32.86 15.22
C PRO A 189 -21.98 32.55 16.05
N VAL A 190 -20.90 32.22 15.39
CA VAL A 190 -19.58 31.98 15.99
C VAL A 190 -18.59 32.99 15.41
N GLU A 191 -17.99 33.79 16.28
CA GLU A 191 -16.93 34.70 15.92
C GLU A 191 -15.62 33.92 15.77
N ILE A 192 -15.01 33.96 14.56
CA ILE A 192 -13.74 33.30 14.28
C ILE A 192 -12.61 34.29 14.53
N ARG A 193 -11.65 33.91 15.38
CA ARG A 193 -10.44 34.68 15.68
C ARG A 193 -9.22 33.90 15.27
N PHE A 194 -8.41 34.47 14.37
CA PHE A 194 -7.15 33.87 13.91
C PHE A 194 -5.96 34.43 14.68
N GLY A 195 -4.90 33.63 14.78
CA GLY A 195 -3.61 34.12 15.23
C GLY A 195 -3.06 35.21 14.33
N LYS A 196 -2.56 36.30 14.88
CA LYS A 196 -2.08 37.47 14.12
C LYS A 196 -0.77 37.20 13.37
N TYR A 197 0.05 36.31 13.89
CA TYR A 197 1.36 35.93 13.34
C TYR A 197 1.63 34.46 13.67
N ARG A 198 2.61 33.88 12.98
CA ARG A 198 3.05 32.51 13.23
C ARG A 198 3.78 32.44 14.57
N ASN A 199 3.07 32.00 15.62
CA ASN A 199 3.66 31.81 16.94
C ASN A 199 4.60 30.58 16.93
N ARG A 200 5.76 30.68 17.57
CA ARG A 200 6.75 29.59 17.71
C ARG A 200 6.67 28.85 19.01
N ASP A 201 5.86 29.30 19.95
CA ASP A 201 5.68 28.63 21.21
C ASP A 201 5.00 27.27 21.01
N PRO A 202 5.22 26.31 21.92
CA PRO A 202 4.52 25.03 21.87
C PRO A 202 3.01 25.24 21.83
N ILE A 203 2.31 24.45 21.00
CA ILE A 203 0.85 24.59 20.81
C ILE A 203 0.07 24.49 22.12
N THR A 204 0.62 23.75 23.10
CA THR A 204 0.07 23.61 24.46
C THR A 204 0.11 24.92 25.25
N GLU A 205 1.16 25.72 25.08
CA GLU A 205 1.30 27.03 25.73
C GLU A 205 0.41 28.07 25.03
N GLN A 206 0.33 28.05 23.71
CA GLN A 206 -0.58 28.90 22.93
C GLN A 206 -2.05 28.69 23.36
N ALA A 207 -2.44 27.41 23.53
CA ALA A 207 -3.80 27.08 23.99
C ALA A 207 -4.04 27.56 25.43
N ALA A 208 -3.07 27.42 26.32
CA ALA A 208 -3.17 27.89 27.69
C ALA A 208 -3.26 29.43 27.78
N GLU A 209 -2.57 30.15 26.89
CA GLU A 209 -2.67 31.61 26.76
C GLU A 209 -4.07 32.04 26.31
N ALA A 210 -4.62 31.36 25.32
CA ALA A 210 -5.98 31.60 24.85
C ALA A 210 -7.04 31.35 25.94
N VAL A 211 -6.87 30.28 26.75
CA VAL A 211 -7.74 30.02 27.92
C VAL A 211 -7.66 31.17 28.91
N GLU A 212 -6.45 31.61 29.27
CA GLU A 212 -6.25 32.70 30.23
C GLU A 212 -6.91 34.00 29.76
N GLN A 213 -6.81 34.28 28.43
CA GLN A 213 -7.46 35.46 27.84
C GLN A 213 -8.99 35.37 27.94
N ILE A 214 -9.60 34.25 27.55
CA ILE A 214 -11.04 34.03 27.60
C ILE A 214 -11.57 34.23 29.03
N ILE A 215 -10.88 33.71 30.02
CA ILE A 215 -11.28 33.81 31.43
C ILE A 215 -11.09 35.25 31.96
N ARG A 216 -10.00 35.92 31.59
CA ARG A 216 -9.76 37.33 31.98
C ARG A 216 -10.81 38.30 31.36
N ASP A 217 -11.26 38.01 30.14
CA ASP A 217 -12.31 38.79 29.48
C ASP A 217 -13.70 38.55 30.11
N ASN A 218 -13.77 37.69 31.13
CA ASN A 218 -14.99 37.30 31.84
C ASN A 218 -16.13 36.84 30.91
N SER A 219 -15.74 36.20 29.76
CA SER A 219 -16.68 35.67 28.79
C SER A 219 -17.36 34.43 29.36
N PRO A 220 -18.71 34.35 29.38
CA PRO A 220 -19.41 33.22 30.00
C PRO A 220 -19.36 31.96 29.14
N GLY A 221 -19.41 30.77 29.76
CA GLY A 221 -19.52 29.49 29.10
C GLY A 221 -18.25 28.63 29.16
N ASP A 222 -18.39 27.36 28.87
CA ASP A 222 -17.34 26.35 28.90
C ASP A 222 -16.41 26.45 27.69
N ILE A 223 -15.20 25.90 27.84
CA ILE A 223 -14.15 25.94 26.80
C ILE A 223 -13.86 24.53 26.31
N LEU A 224 -13.85 24.35 24.98
CA LEU A 224 -13.43 23.13 24.32
C LEU A 224 -12.13 23.38 23.53
N ILE A 225 -11.09 22.59 23.83
CA ILE A 225 -9.78 22.72 23.19
C ILE A 225 -9.50 21.48 22.34
N PHE A 226 -9.21 21.68 21.05
CA PHE A 226 -8.84 20.59 20.15
C PHE A 226 -7.32 20.41 20.08
N MET A 227 -6.85 19.21 20.43
CA MET A 227 -5.45 18.80 20.41
C MET A 227 -5.23 17.51 19.60
N PRO A 228 -4.07 17.29 18.96
CA PRO A 228 -3.87 16.14 18.09
C PRO A 228 -3.77 14.80 18.82
N GLY A 229 -3.44 14.78 20.11
CA GLY A 229 -3.30 13.51 20.84
C GLY A 229 -3.20 13.64 22.35
N MET A 230 -3.14 12.49 23.04
CA MET A 230 -3.12 12.43 24.50
C MET A 230 -1.89 13.14 25.12
N GLY A 231 -0.74 13.14 24.43
CA GLY A 231 0.46 13.85 24.88
C GLY A 231 0.21 15.35 24.96
N GLU A 232 -0.37 15.92 23.90
CA GLU A 232 -0.70 17.33 23.79
C GLU A 232 -1.86 17.71 24.73
N ILE A 233 -2.84 16.82 24.93
CA ILE A 233 -3.92 17.01 25.94
C ILE A 233 -3.30 17.17 27.34
N ARG A 234 -2.46 16.24 27.76
CA ARG A 234 -1.80 16.32 29.08
C ARG A 234 -0.89 17.53 29.21
N GLY A 235 -0.14 17.84 28.13
CA GLY A 235 0.70 19.05 28.07
C GLY A 235 -0.10 20.32 28.23
N THR A 236 -1.26 20.44 27.56
CA THR A 236 -2.15 21.60 27.65
C THR A 236 -2.75 21.74 29.06
N ILE A 237 -3.27 20.65 29.64
CA ILE A 237 -3.76 20.66 31.03
C ILE A 237 -2.66 21.10 32.00
N GLY A 238 -1.43 20.57 31.82
CA GLY A 238 -0.28 21.00 32.65
C GLY A 238 0.10 22.46 32.43
N ALA A 239 0.02 22.99 31.20
CA ALA A 239 0.28 24.39 30.89
C ALA A 239 -0.78 25.31 31.55
N ILE A 240 -2.06 24.94 31.47
CA ILE A 240 -3.15 25.68 32.11
C ILE A 240 -3.00 25.65 33.64
N SER A 241 -2.66 24.50 34.23
CA SER A 241 -2.50 24.35 35.69
C SER A 241 -1.37 25.20 36.30
N ARG A 242 -0.39 25.59 35.50
CA ARG A 242 0.71 26.48 35.92
C ARG A 242 0.30 27.96 35.93
N ARG A 243 -0.84 28.29 35.31
CA ARG A 243 -1.33 29.68 35.23
C ARG A 243 -2.22 30.01 36.42
N ARG A 244 -2.17 31.26 36.88
CA ARG A 244 -3.06 31.77 37.95
C ARG A 244 -4.34 32.28 37.25
N LEU A 245 -5.33 31.40 37.20
CA LEU A 245 -6.65 31.77 36.67
C LEU A 245 -7.46 32.52 37.75
N PRO A 246 -8.27 33.52 37.34
CA PRO A 246 -9.08 34.31 38.28
C PRO A 246 -10.24 33.53 38.92
N GLU A 247 -10.64 32.40 38.33
CA GLU A 247 -11.72 31.54 38.80
C GLU A 247 -11.31 30.06 38.85
N PRO A 248 -11.95 29.25 39.71
CA PRO A 248 -11.73 27.81 39.75
C PRO A 248 -12.36 27.16 38.51
N VAL A 249 -11.58 26.29 37.82
CA VAL A 249 -12.01 25.57 36.64
C VAL A 249 -11.90 24.07 36.85
N GLU A 250 -12.73 23.29 36.11
CA GLU A 250 -12.62 21.86 36.02
C GLU A 250 -11.99 21.46 34.69
N MET A 251 -10.81 20.85 34.70
CA MET A 251 -10.11 20.41 33.51
C MET A 251 -10.40 18.94 33.23
N ILE A 252 -10.95 18.63 32.05
CA ILE A 252 -11.42 17.31 31.69
C ILE A 252 -10.73 16.87 30.39
N PRO A 253 -9.90 15.80 30.40
CA PRO A 253 -9.38 15.21 29.19
C PRO A 253 -10.48 14.39 28.50
N LEU A 254 -10.57 14.48 27.16
CA LEU A 254 -11.49 13.66 26.35
C LEU A 254 -10.76 13.03 25.17
N HIS A 255 -10.59 11.70 25.24
CA HIS A 255 -9.89 10.90 24.24
C HIS A 255 -10.54 9.53 24.10
N GLY A 256 -10.51 8.95 22.91
CA GLY A 256 -11.14 7.66 22.63
C GLY A 256 -10.60 6.46 23.44
N ASP A 257 -9.36 6.55 23.92
CA ASP A 257 -8.71 5.50 24.72
C ASP A 257 -8.95 5.61 26.24
N LEU A 258 -9.64 6.66 26.69
CA LEU A 258 -9.98 6.79 28.11
C LEU A 258 -11.09 5.79 28.50
N PRO A 259 -11.11 5.35 29.77
CA PRO A 259 -12.24 4.58 30.29
C PRO A 259 -13.56 5.30 30.09
N PRO A 260 -14.68 4.57 29.87
CA PRO A 260 -15.99 5.19 29.67
C PRO A 260 -16.40 6.18 30.77
N ALA A 261 -16.15 5.86 32.02
CA ALA A 261 -16.45 6.75 33.14
C ALA A 261 -15.70 8.10 33.07
N ASP A 262 -14.45 8.10 32.60
CA ASP A 262 -13.67 9.32 32.44
C ASP A 262 -14.16 10.13 31.22
N GLN A 263 -14.62 9.47 30.18
CA GLN A 263 -15.25 10.14 29.02
C GLN A 263 -16.59 10.79 29.42
N ASP A 264 -17.42 10.08 30.21
CA ASP A 264 -18.74 10.51 30.62
C ASP A 264 -18.68 11.83 31.47
N ARG A 265 -17.55 12.11 32.13
CA ARG A 265 -17.33 13.38 32.87
C ARG A 265 -17.43 14.63 31.98
N ALA A 266 -17.02 14.53 30.70
CA ALA A 266 -17.12 15.66 29.78
C ALA A 266 -18.57 16.07 29.48
N PHE A 267 -19.51 15.15 29.68
CA PHE A 267 -20.95 15.35 29.42
C PHE A 267 -21.77 15.64 30.66
N ALA A 268 -21.20 15.41 31.84
CA ALA A 268 -21.87 15.69 33.11
C ALA A 268 -21.93 17.21 33.40
N ASP A 269 -22.95 17.64 34.12
CA ASP A 269 -23.03 19.00 34.63
C ASP A 269 -21.95 19.26 35.67
N SER A 270 -21.47 20.48 35.76
CA SER A 270 -20.48 20.90 36.71
C SER A 270 -20.84 22.29 37.31
N ASP A 271 -20.58 22.45 38.58
CA ASP A 271 -20.72 23.75 39.30
C ASP A 271 -19.57 24.72 38.96
N ARG A 272 -18.54 24.24 38.22
CA ARG A 272 -17.39 25.04 37.81
C ARG A 272 -17.33 25.08 36.27
N ARG A 273 -16.74 26.16 35.77
CA ARG A 273 -16.45 26.23 34.32
C ARG A 273 -15.61 25.03 33.89
N LYS A 274 -16.12 24.29 32.89
CA LYS A 274 -15.41 23.16 32.30
C LYS A 274 -14.43 23.65 31.25
N ILE A 275 -13.22 23.09 31.28
CA ILE A 275 -12.25 23.17 30.21
C ILE A 275 -12.03 21.75 29.69
N VAL A 276 -12.68 21.41 28.59
CA VAL A 276 -12.55 20.08 27.98
C VAL A 276 -11.43 20.13 26.96
N VAL A 277 -10.39 19.33 27.18
CA VAL A 277 -9.27 19.21 26.24
C VAL A 277 -9.42 17.88 25.49
N ALA A 278 -9.72 17.94 24.22
CA ALA A 278 -10.15 16.79 23.40
C ALA A 278 -9.31 16.60 22.14
N THR A 279 -9.38 15.40 21.57
CA THR A 279 -9.00 15.15 20.18
C THR A 279 -10.22 15.37 19.28
N ASN A 280 -10.09 14.98 18.00
CA ASN A 280 -11.22 14.97 17.05
C ASN A 280 -12.43 14.13 17.52
N VAL A 281 -12.34 13.42 18.64
CA VAL A 281 -13.50 12.74 19.27
C VAL A 281 -14.64 13.70 19.60
N ALA A 282 -14.32 14.98 19.89
CA ALA A 282 -15.31 16.03 20.15
C ALA A 282 -15.70 16.82 18.89
N GLU A 283 -15.20 16.48 17.71
CA GLU A 283 -15.41 17.20 16.45
C GLU A 283 -16.81 16.95 15.85
N THR A 284 -17.31 15.69 15.94
CA THR A 284 -18.59 15.28 15.37
C THR A 284 -19.50 14.67 16.44
N SER A 285 -20.56 14.05 16.12
CA SER A 285 -21.46 13.09 16.82
C SER A 285 -21.81 13.32 18.32
N VAL A 286 -21.06 14.10 19.10
CA VAL A 286 -21.31 14.25 20.54
C VAL A 286 -21.46 15.72 20.90
N THR A 287 -22.53 16.07 21.64
CA THR A 287 -22.76 17.42 22.13
C THR A 287 -22.30 17.50 23.57
N ILE A 288 -21.43 18.46 23.85
CA ILE A 288 -21.05 18.86 25.20
C ILE A 288 -21.79 20.16 25.49
N ASP A 289 -22.74 20.11 26.41
CA ASP A 289 -23.54 21.26 26.74
C ASP A 289 -22.67 22.32 27.47
N GLY A 290 -23.04 23.60 27.29
CA GLY A 290 -22.32 24.71 27.91
C GLY A 290 -21.15 25.30 27.14
N ILE A 291 -20.63 24.60 26.09
CA ILE A 291 -19.51 25.09 25.29
C ILE A 291 -19.89 26.36 24.52
N ARG A 292 -19.16 27.44 24.77
CA ARG A 292 -19.23 28.72 24.05
C ARG A 292 -17.91 29.16 23.46
N HIS A 293 -16.81 28.56 23.91
CA HIS A 293 -15.48 28.88 23.41
C HIS A 293 -14.79 27.64 22.87
N VAL A 294 -14.30 27.75 21.66
CA VAL A 294 -13.46 26.72 21.04
C VAL A 294 -12.05 27.27 20.86
N ILE A 295 -11.06 26.50 21.24
CA ILE A 295 -9.65 26.74 20.92
C ILE A 295 -9.19 25.58 20.02
N ASP A 296 -8.80 25.91 18.80
CA ASP A 296 -8.42 24.89 17.82
C ASP A 296 -6.93 24.97 17.49
N SER A 297 -6.20 23.89 17.74
CA SER A 297 -4.78 23.75 17.36
C SER A 297 -4.57 23.69 15.85
N GLY A 298 -5.61 23.40 15.07
CA GLY A 298 -5.53 23.18 13.63
C GLY A 298 -4.85 21.87 13.23
N MET A 299 -4.61 20.97 14.18
CA MET A 299 -3.88 19.72 13.98
C MET A 299 -4.74 18.51 14.39
N ALA A 300 -4.51 17.39 13.72
CA ALA A 300 -5.08 16.10 14.10
C ALA A 300 -4.09 14.96 13.82
N ARG A 301 -4.28 13.82 14.47
CA ARG A 301 -3.61 12.57 14.07
C ARG A 301 -4.40 11.91 12.96
N VAL A 302 -3.73 11.71 11.86
CA VAL A 302 -4.30 11.10 10.65
C VAL A 302 -3.58 9.79 10.38
N ALA A 303 -4.37 8.72 10.22
CA ALA A 303 -3.83 7.44 9.78
C ALA A 303 -3.46 7.53 8.29
N ARG A 304 -2.23 7.16 7.96
CA ARG A 304 -1.75 7.00 6.59
C ARG A 304 -1.09 5.65 6.43
N PHE A 305 -1.33 5.04 5.30
CA PHE A 305 -0.63 3.84 4.89
C PHE A 305 0.41 4.22 3.84
N ASP A 306 1.65 3.84 4.08
CA ASP A 306 2.72 3.94 3.10
C ASP A 306 2.77 2.63 2.32
N ALA A 307 2.19 2.64 1.13
CA ALA A 307 2.10 1.46 0.27
C ALA A 307 3.47 0.96 -0.21
N GLU A 308 4.50 1.83 -0.28
CA GLU A 308 5.86 1.42 -0.63
C GLU A 308 6.55 0.67 0.52
N ARG A 309 6.16 0.98 1.75
CA ARG A 309 6.76 0.45 2.98
C ARG A 309 5.95 -0.67 3.62
N GLY A 310 4.67 -0.79 3.28
CA GLY A 310 3.80 -1.86 3.76
C GLY A 310 3.33 -1.73 5.21
N PHE A 311 3.28 -0.50 5.77
CA PHE A 311 2.79 -0.28 7.14
C PHE A 311 2.01 1.04 7.29
N GLY A 312 1.09 1.05 8.27
CA GLY A 312 0.33 2.24 8.65
C GLY A 312 1.11 3.14 9.59
N THR A 313 1.02 4.44 9.37
CA THR A 313 1.57 5.48 10.24
C THR A 313 0.48 6.40 10.75
N LEU A 314 0.63 6.91 11.98
CA LEU A 314 -0.21 7.97 12.53
C LEU A 314 0.61 9.25 12.53
N LEU A 315 0.32 10.14 11.60
CA LEU A 315 1.01 11.42 11.47
C LEU A 315 0.17 12.53 12.09
N ILE A 316 0.82 13.51 12.69
CA ILE A 316 0.17 14.77 13.08
C ILE A 316 0.19 15.66 11.85
N GLU A 317 -1.00 15.98 11.34
CA GLU A 317 -1.19 16.79 10.13
C GLU A 317 -2.14 17.95 10.38
N GLU A 318 -2.08 18.92 9.48
CA GLU A 318 -3.04 20.03 9.48
C GLU A 318 -4.43 19.51 9.06
N ILE A 319 -5.48 19.95 9.73
CA ILE A 319 -6.87 19.63 9.39
C ILE A 319 -7.33 20.41 8.18
N SER A 320 -8.35 19.91 7.49
CA SER A 320 -9.01 20.61 6.39
C SER A 320 -9.82 21.84 6.88
N ARG A 321 -10.22 22.71 5.94
CA ARG A 321 -11.11 23.83 6.22
C ARG A 321 -12.47 23.35 6.76
N ALA A 322 -13.03 22.30 6.14
CA ALA A 322 -14.29 21.71 6.58
C ALA A 322 -14.23 21.21 8.04
N SER A 323 -13.13 20.54 8.42
CA SER A 323 -12.90 20.09 9.81
C SER A 323 -12.77 21.29 10.76
N ALA A 324 -12.04 22.33 10.38
CA ALA A 324 -11.90 23.56 11.16
C ALA A 324 -13.26 24.26 11.40
N ASP A 325 -14.13 24.27 10.38
CA ASP A 325 -15.46 24.86 10.49
C ASP A 325 -16.40 24.01 11.37
N GLN A 326 -16.31 22.68 11.29
CA GLN A 326 -17.03 21.78 12.20
C GLN A 326 -16.63 21.97 13.66
N ARG A 327 -15.30 22.10 13.93
CA ARG A 327 -14.80 22.39 15.27
C ARG A 327 -15.30 23.73 15.78
N ALA A 328 -15.25 24.78 14.95
CA ALA A 328 -15.76 26.09 15.29
C ALA A 328 -17.27 26.06 15.61
N GLY A 329 -18.05 25.30 14.84
CA GLY A 329 -19.48 25.12 15.06
C GLY A 329 -19.86 24.54 16.44
N ARG A 330 -18.89 23.95 17.17
CA ARG A 330 -19.13 23.49 18.54
C ARG A 330 -19.42 24.64 19.51
N ALA A 331 -18.87 25.83 19.26
CA ALA A 331 -19.13 27.03 20.06
C ALA A 331 -20.52 27.63 19.88
N GLY A 332 -21.16 27.35 18.72
CA GLY A 332 -22.47 27.95 18.35
C GLY A 332 -23.68 27.03 18.53
N ARG A 333 -23.60 25.99 19.36
CA ARG A 333 -24.71 25.02 19.49
C ARG A 333 -25.84 25.49 20.41
N THR A 334 -25.53 26.10 21.53
CA THR A 334 -26.51 26.49 22.56
C THR A 334 -26.65 28.00 22.71
N ALA A 335 -25.66 28.75 22.27
CA ALA A 335 -25.63 30.23 22.34
C ALA A 335 -24.58 30.77 21.37
N PRO A 336 -24.53 32.09 21.09
CA PRO A 336 -23.43 32.72 20.38
C PRO A 336 -22.11 32.44 21.06
N GLY A 337 -21.05 32.13 20.27
CA GLY A 337 -19.75 31.72 20.77
C GLY A 337 -18.56 32.28 20.01
N THR A 338 -17.36 31.85 20.38
CA THR A 338 -16.11 32.27 19.74
C THR A 338 -15.24 31.03 19.45
N CYS A 339 -14.49 31.09 18.33
CA CYS A 339 -13.50 30.09 18.00
C CYS A 339 -12.13 30.75 17.80
N HIS A 340 -11.17 30.40 18.64
CA HIS A 340 -9.78 30.83 18.55
C HIS A 340 -8.99 29.81 17.74
N ARG A 341 -8.67 30.15 16.49
CA ARG A 341 -7.79 29.34 15.62
C ARG A 341 -6.35 29.73 15.87
N LEU A 342 -5.53 28.78 16.37
CA LEU A 342 -4.13 29.03 16.73
C LEU A 342 -3.20 29.11 15.50
N TRP A 343 -3.71 29.49 14.36
CA TRP A 343 -2.99 29.75 13.09
C TRP A 343 -3.51 30.99 12.39
N THR A 344 -2.78 31.48 11.39
CA THR A 344 -3.12 32.68 10.67
C THR A 344 -4.23 32.47 9.65
N GLU A 345 -4.94 33.54 9.28
CA GLU A 345 -5.96 33.50 8.24
C GLU A 345 -5.39 33.05 6.89
N SER A 346 -4.20 33.53 6.51
CA SER A 346 -3.50 33.05 5.30
C SER A 346 -3.16 31.55 5.38
N GLY A 347 -2.76 31.08 6.55
CA GLY A 347 -2.57 29.65 6.79
C GLY A 347 -3.86 28.84 6.65
N HIS A 348 -5.01 29.41 6.99
CA HIS A 348 -6.31 28.77 6.80
C HIS A 348 -6.68 28.62 5.32
N LEU A 349 -6.46 29.65 4.50
CA LEU A 349 -6.74 29.61 3.07
C LEU A 349 -5.89 28.56 2.32
N ASN A 350 -4.70 28.28 2.78
CA ASN A 350 -3.80 27.26 2.20
C ASN A 350 -4.17 25.81 2.59
N ARG A 351 -5.10 25.62 3.54
CA ARG A 351 -5.54 24.27 3.94
C ARG A 351 -6.41 23.64 2.85
N PRO A 352 -6.37 22.30 2.71
CA PRO A 352 -7.28 21.58 1.81
C PRO A 352 -8.74 21.87 2.20
N GLY A 353 -9.63 21.91 1.22
CA GLY A 353 -11.06 22.13 1.45
C GLY A 353 -11.67 21.04 2.35
N HIS A 354 -11.39 19.78 2.01
CA HIS A 354 -11.91 18.58 2.68
C HIS A 354 -10.77 17.62 3.02
N ASN A 355 -11.03 16.70 3.93
CA ASN A 355 -10.10 15.61 4.24
C ASN A 355 -10.08 14.62 3.07
N THR A 356 -8.90 14.10 2.75
CA THR A 356 -8.78 12.98 1.81
C THR A 356 -9.50 11.75 2.38
N PRO A 357 -10.41 11.11 1.63
CA PRO A 357 -11.06 9.87 2.05
C PRO A 357 -10.06 8.80 2.48
N GLU A 358 -10.44 7.96 3.45
CA GLU A 358 -9.54 6.92 3.98
C GLU A 358 -9.11 5.90 2.92
N ILE A 359 -9.95 5.64 1.93
CA ILE A 359 -9.66 4.71 0.84
C ILE A 359 -8.39 5.06 0.05
N HIS A 360 -8.00 6.34 0.03
CA HIS A 360 -6.79 6.82 -0.66
C HIS A 360 -5.56 6.95 0.24
N ARG A 361 -5.69 6.68 1.56
CA ARG A 361 -4.60 6.94 2.51
C ARG A 361 -4.36 5.84 3.54
N THR A 362 -5.20 4.80 3.58
CA THR A 362 -5.08 3.70 4.57
C THR A 362 -4.81 2.35 3.92
N ASP A 363 -4.45 1.37 4.73
CA ASP A 363 -4.29 -0.02 4.30
C ASP A 363 -5.64 -0.61 3.86
N LEU A 364 -5.66 -1.23 2.70
CA LEU A 364 -6.86 -1.83 2.11
C LEU A 364 -7.00 -3.33 2.42
N SER A 365 -6.01 -3.96 3.06
CA SER A 365 -5.96 -5.43 3.20
C SER A 365 -7.14 -6.00 4.01
N GLU A 366 -7.61 -5.31 5.05
CA GLU A 366 -8.80 -5.72 5.81
C GLU A 366 -10.06 -5.63 4.94
N SER A 367 -10.23 -4.53 4.19
CA SER A 367 -11.37 -4.32 3.30
C SER A 367 -11.39 -5.31 2.13
N VAL A 368 -10.23 -5.56 1.52
CA VAL A 368 -10.08 -6.55 0.44
C VAL A 368 -10.41 -7.96 0.95
N LEU A 369 -9.95 -8.33 2.14
CA LEU A 369 -10.28 -9.61 2.76
C LEU A 369 -11.80 -9.75 2.98
N MET A 370 -12.48 -8.68 3.41
CA MET A 370 -13.93 -8.66 3.59
C MET A 370 -14.67 -8.76 2.25
N LEU A 371 -14.18 -8.15 1.18
CA LEU A 371 -14.76 -8.28 -0.16
C LEU A 371 -14.70 -9.73 -0.67
N HIS A 372 -13.55 -10.38 -0.51
CA HIS A 372 -13.42 -11.80 -0.85
C HIS A 372 -14.39 -12.68 -0.05
N ALA A 373 -14.60 -12.35 1.24
CA ALA A 373 -15.59 -13.05 2.07
C ALA A 373 -17.04 -12.84 1.59
N ALA A 374 -17.33 -11.67 1.03
CA ALA A 374 -18.62 -11.35 0.41
C ALA A 374 -18.77 -11.90 -1.03
N GLY A 375 -17.84 -12.76 -1.48
CA GLY A 375 -17.86 -13.37 -2.80
C GLY A 375 -17.42 -12.44 -3.94
N ILE A 376 -16.74 -11.34 -3.64
CA ILE A 376 -16.22 -10.37 -4.60
C ILE A 376 -14.76 -10.71 -4.83
N GLY A 377 -14.45 -11.41 -5.93
CA GLY A 377 -13.10 -11.91 -6.25
C GLY A 377 -12.13 -10.83 -6.71
N GLU A 378 -12.62 -9.73 -7.27
CA GLU A 378 -11.81 -8.62 -7.77
C GLU A 378 -12.20 -7.31 -7.07
N ALA A 379 -11.40 -6.89 -6.10
CA ALA A 379 -11.68 -5.69 -5.30
C ALA A 379 -11.71 -4.39 -6.14
N THR A 380 -11.02 -4.35 -7.28
CA THR A 380 -11.03 -3.22 -8.23
C THR A 380 -12.34 -3.06 -8.97
N GLN A 381 -13.10 -4.14 -9.16
CA GLN A 381 -14.41 -4.16 -9.84
C GLN A 381 -15.58 -3.91 -8.90
N PHE A 382 -15.33 -3.87 -7.59
CA PHE A 382 -16.38 -3.52 -6.64
C PHE A 382 -16.90 -2.10 -6.89
N ASP A 383 -18.20 -1.90 -6.72
CA ASP A 383 -18.85 -0.61 -6.88
C ASP A 383 -18.53 0.32 -5.69
N TRP A 384 -17.32 0.85 -5.68
CA TRP A 384 -16.87 1.81 -4.67
C TRP A 384 -17.46 3.21 -4.92
N LEU A 385 -17.75 3.95 -3.86
CA LEU A 385 -18.10 5.37 -3.97
C LEU A 385 -16.93 6.19 -4.58
N ASP A 386 -15.72 5.96 -4.08
CA ASP A 386 -14.47 6.42 -4.70
C ASP A 386 -13.60 5.20 -4.99
N LYS A 387 -13.07 5.12 -6.21
CA LYS A 387 -12.22 3.99 -6.60
C LYS A 387 -10.87 4.04 -5.88
N PRO A 388 -10.44 2.93 -5.25
CA PRO A 388 -9.12 2.85 -4.65
C PRO A 388 -8.02 2.86 -5.72
N ASP A 389 -6.80 3.21 -5.31
CA ASP A 389 -5.61 3.06 -6.14
C ASP A 389 -5.37 1.57 -6.47
N ALA A 390 -5.20 1.26 -7.76
CA ALA A 390 -5.03 -0.12 -8.21
C ALA A 390 -3.77 -0.78 -7.63
N ASN A 391 -2.68 -0.02 -7.44
CA ASN A 391 -1.46 -0.54 -6.81
C ASN A 391 -1.68 -0.83 -5.32
N ALA A 392 -2.48 -0.01 -4.63
CA ALA A 392 -2.81 -0.26 -3.23
C ALA A 392 -3.65 -1.53 -3.08
N VAL A 393 -4.60 -1.78 -3.98
CA VAL A 393 -5.37 -3.03 -4.02
C VAL A 393 -4.45 -4.22 -4.31
N ALA A 394 -3.61 -4.14 -5.33
CA ALA A 394 -2.67 -5.23 -5.69
C ALA A 394 -1.72 -5.57 -4.54
N LYS A 395 -1.23 -4.57 -3.80
CA LYS A 395 -0.41 -4.79 -2.58
C LYS A 395 -1.20 -5.44 -1.46
N ALA A 396 -2.45 -5.03 -1.24
CA ALA A 396 -3.32 -5.66 -0.26
C ALA A 396 -3.59 -7.14 -0.59
N GLU A 397 -3.88 -7.47 -1.85
CA GLU A 397 -4.05 -8.84 -2.32
C GLU A 397 -2.77 -9.66 -2.18
N SER A 398 -1.61 -9.10 -2.59
CA SER A 398 -0.29 -9.73 -2.41
C SER A 398 -0.02 -10.05 -0.94
N LEU A 399 -0.31 -9.12 -0.04
CA LEU A 399 -0.21 -9.38 1.40
C LEU A 399 -1.13 -10.52 1.84
N LEU A 400 -2.40 -10.52 1.44
CA LEU A 400 -3.37 -11.57 1.81
C LEU A 400 -2.96 -12.95 1.27
N HIS A 401 -2.41 -13.02 0.07
CA HIS A 401 -1.78 -14.24 -0.46
C HIS A 401 -0.57 -14.67 0.38
N SER A 402 0.27 -13.72 0.74
CA SER A 402 1.45 -13.96 1.58
C SER A 402 1.09 -14.51 2.96
N LEU A 403 -0.01 -14.04 3.54
CA LEU A 403 -0.55 -14.52 4.81
C LEU A 403 -1.30 -15.87 4.69
N GLY A 404 -1.48 -16.38 3.48
CA GLY A 404 -2.26 -17.58 3.21
C GLY A 404 -3.78 -17.39 3.40
N ALA A 405 -4.27 -16.14 3.41
CA ALA A 405 -5.69 -15.83 3.51
C ALA A 405 -6.44 -16.05 2.20
N LEU A 406 -5.76 -15.85 1.07
CA LEU A 406 -6.27 -16.10 -0.27
C LEU A 406 -5.46 -17.22 -0.95
N ALA A 407 -6.10 -18.03 -1.77
CA ALA A 407 -5.46 -19.11 -2.51
C ALA A 407 -4.63 -18.56 -3.69
N LYS A 408 -3.46 -19.17 -3.96
CA LYS A 408 -2.45 -18.68 -4.93
C LYS A 408 -2.80 -18.85 -6.41
N ARG A 409 -3.92 -19.47 -6.80
CA ARG A 409 -4.25 -19.76 -8.20
C ARG A 409 -5.59 -19.17 -8.64
N ASN A 410 -5.57 -18.49 -9.80
CA ASN A 410 -6.70 -18.11 -10.68
C ASN A 410 -8.04 -17.84 -9.98
N GLY A 411 -8.26 -16.63 -9.50
CA GLY A 411 -9.50 -16.26 -8.81
C GLY A 411 -9.65 -16.97 -7.46
N GLY A 412 -8.54 -17.37 -6.84
CA GLY A 412 -8.49 -18.16 -5.63
C GLY A 412 -9.25 -17.50 -4.49
N GLY A 413 -10.38 -18.11 -4.11
CA GLY A 413 -11.22 -17.65 -3.04
C GLY A 413 -10.54 -17.71 -1.68
N LEU A 414 -11.28 -17.30 -0.68
CA LEU A 414 -10.88 -17.28 0.72
C LEU A 414 -10.51 -18.67 1.23
N THR A 415 -9.34 -18.81 1.84
CA THR A 415 -8.89 -20.07 2.48
C THR A 415 -9.50 -20.26 3.86
N ASP A 416 -9.31 -21.44 4.50
CA ASP A 416 -9.69 -21.66 5.90
C ASP A 416 -8.94 -20.72 6.86
N VAL A 417 -7.69 -20.41 6.55
CA VAL A 417 -6.90 -19.41 7.29
C VAL A 417 -7.54 -18.03 7.15
N GLY A 418 -7.92 -17.64 5.94
CA GLY A 418 -8.61 -16.37 5.69
C GLY A 418 -9.94 -16.27 6.42
N ARG A 419 -10.75 -17.36 6.42
CA ARG A 419 -11.99 -17.43 7.19
C ARG A 419 -11.75 -17.31 8.70
N ALA A 420 -10.70 -17.93 9.22
CA ALA A 420 -10.33 -17.79 10.63
C ALA A 420 -9.87 -16.36 10.97
N MET A 421 -9.11 -15.73 10.08
CA MET A 421 -8.65 -14.34 10.25
C MET A 421 -9.81 -13.33 10.27
N LEU A 422 -10.83 -13.50 9.43
CA LEU A 422 -12.03 -12.65 9.40
C LEU A 422 -12.80 -12.59 10.72
N ARG A 423 -12.74 -13.66 11.54
CA ARG A 423 -13.37 -13.68 12.87
C ARG A 423 -12.72 -12.73 13.86
N LEU A 424 -11.51 -12.23 13.52
CA LEU A 424 -10.70 -11.36 14.36
C LEU A 424 -10.73 -9.94 13.78
N PRO A 425 -11.47 -8.98 14.37
CA PRO A 425 -11.58 -7.62 13.86
C PRO A 425 -10.28 -6.84 14.14
N MET A 426 -9.24 -7.15 13.40
CA MET A 426 -7.92 -6.56 13.49
C MET A 426 -7.18 -6.68 12.16
N HIS A 427 -6.10 -5.93 12.02
CA HIS A 427 -5.27 -5.99 10.83
C HIS A 427 -4.92 -7.45 10.45
N PRO A 428 -4.97 -7.86 9.17
CA PRO A 428 -4.78 -9.25 8.74
C PRO A 428 -3.50 -9.91 9.24
N ARG A 429 -2.38 -9.17 9.37
CA ARG A 429 -1.12 -9.69 9.94
C ARG A 429 -1.31 -10.17 11.39
N LEU A 430 -1.97 -9.35 12.20
CA LEU A 430 -2.20 -9.69 13.60
C LEU A 430 -3.20 -10.83 13.73
N ALA A 431 -4.24 -10.83 12.91
CA ALA A 431 -5.18 -11.94 12.82
C ALA A 431 -4.47 -13.25 12.44
N ARG A 432 -3.55 -13.22 11.47
CA ARG A 432 -2.74 -14.39 11.06
C ARG A 432 -1.87 -14.89 12.21
N MET A 433 -1.25 -13.97 12.97
CA MET A 433 -0.45 -14.32 14.16
C MET A 433 -1.28 -15.08 15.19
N ILE A 434 -2.50 -14.62 15.50
CA ILE A 434 -3.41 -15.26 16.44
C ILE A 434 -3.89 -16.62 15.94
N VAL A 435 -4.23 -16.73 14.67
CA VAL A 435 -4.65 -18.00 14.05
C VAL A 435 -3.53 -19.04 14.17
N GLU A 436 -2.28 -18.66 13.90
CA GLU A 436 -1.14 -19.57 14.06
C GLU A 436 -0.86 -19.88 15.53
N GLY A 437 -1.00 -18.89 16.42
CA GLY A 437 -0.89 -19.08 17.87
C GLY A 437 -1.88 -20.08 18.43
N SER A 438 -3.12 -20.06 17.94
CA SER A 438 -4.12 -21.06 18.30
C SER A 438 -3.76 -22.47 17.82
N ARG A 439 -3.17 -22.58 16.62
CA ARG A 439 -2.69 -23.87 16.07
C ARG A 439 -1.52 -24.45 16.85
N ARG A 440 -0.64 -23.61 17.39
CA ARG A 440 0.59 -24.00 18.08
C ARG A 440 0.48 -23.99 19.60
N GLY A 441 -0.71 -23.69 20.16
CA GLY A 441 -0.94 -23.63 21.59
C GLY A 441 -0.25 -22.48 22.31
N CYS A 442 0.09 -21.39 21.62
CA CYS A 442 0.72 -20.17 22.17
C CYS A 442 -0.11 -18.90 21.89
N VAL A 443 -1.43 -19.02 21.95
CA VAL A 443 -2.35 -17.92 21.65
C VAL A 443 -2.20 -16.74 22.61
N ASN A 444 -1.84 -17.01 23.88
CA ASN A 444 -1.61 -15.97 24.88
C ASN A 444 -0.42 -15.11 24.50
N GLU A 445 0.70 -15.73 24.15
CA GLU A 445 1.93 -15.05 23.71
C GLU A 445 1.71 -14.30 22.41
N ALA A 446 1.04 -14.92 21.44
CA ALA A 446 0.68 -14.28 20.17
C ALA A 446 -0.24 -13.06 20.37
N ALA A 447 -1.22 -13.16 21.27
CA ALA A 447 -2.12 -12.06 21.62
C ALA A 447 -1.38 -10.89 22.28
N LEU A 448 -0.42 -11.19 23.16
CA LEU A 448 0.41 -10.17 23.78
C LEU A 448 1.32 -9.47 22.75
N CYS A 449 1.92 -10.22 21.83
CA CYS A 449 2.68 -9.65 20.70
C CYS A 449 1.82 -8.76 19.81
N ALA A 450 0.60 -9.20 19.48
CA ALA A 450 -0.35 -8.37 18.72
C ALA A 450 -0.73 -7.09 19.47
N ALA A 451 -0.83 -7.13 20.81
CA ALA A 451 -1.08 -5.97 21.62
C ALA A 451 0.12 -4.99 21.63
N PHE A 452 1.36 -5.49 21.65
CA PHE A 452 2.56 -4.63 21.50
C PHE A 452 2.61 -3.94 20.14
N MET A 453 2.25 -4.64 19.07
CA MET A 453 2.22 -4.08 17.73
C MET A 453 1.13 -3.03 17.52
N SER A 454 0.05 -3.10 18.28
CA SER A 454 -1.08 -2.17 18.21
C SER A 454 -0.92 -0.92 19.05
N GLY A 455 0.06 -0.90 19.97
CA GLY A 455 0.24 0.12 21.00
C GLY A 455 1.57 0.89 20.92
N ARG A 456 1.83 1.65 21.96
CA ARG A 456 3.13 2.31 22.15
C ARG A 456 4.17 1.31 22.64
N ASN A 457 5.43 1.56 22.28
CA ASN A 457 6.53 0.80 22.86
C ASN A 457 6.53 0.99 24.40
N ILE A 458 6.56 -0.13 25.12
CA ILE A 458 6.57 -0.15 26.58
C ILE A 458 7.96 0.14 27.17
N LEU A 459 9.03 -0.01 26.39
CA LEU A 459 10.39 0.31 26.79
C LEU A 459 10.75 1.75 26.44
N VAL A 460 11.38 2.44 27.37
CA VAL A 460 11.95 3.77 27.13
C VAL A 460 13.11 3.64 26.18
N ARG A 461 13.11 4.40 25.10
CA ARG A 461 14.28 4.49 24.23
C ARG A 461 15.38 5.29 24.92
N SER A 462 16.51 4.66 25.10
CA SER A 462 17.70 5.31 25.60
C SER A 462 18.26 6.30 24.57
N ALA A 463 18.67 7.50 25.02
CA ALA A 463 19.56 8.32 24.21
C ALA A 463 20.86 7.54 23.96
N ARG A 464 21.58 7.84 22.87
CA ARG A 464 22.75 7.06 22.38
C ARG A 464 23.77 6.72 23.48
N ASP A 465 23.84 7.52 24.55
CA ASP A 465 24.86 7.44 25.63
C ASP A 465 24.27 7.17 27.01
N ASP A 466 22.97 6.88 27.13
CA ASP A 466 22.34 6.60 28.43
C ASP A 466 22.53 5.13 28.84
N LYS A 467 23.71 4.84 29.38
CA LYS A 467 24.07 3.51 29.88
C LYS A 467 23.19 3.05 31.05
N THR A 468 22.55 3.98 31.76
CA THR A 468 21.72 3.67 32.92
C THR A 468 20.45 2.95 32.53
N VAL A 469 19.75 3.45 31.47
CA VAL A 469 18.54 2.80 30.96
C VAL A 469 18.89 1.47 30.30
N GLN A 470 20.01 1.39 29.56
CA GLN A 470 20.45 0.14 28.93
C GLN A 470 20.73 -0.95 29.99
N ALA A 471 21.48 -0.61 31.07
CA ALA A 471 21.77 -1.52 32.17
C ALA A 471 20.49 -1.96 32.92
N ALA A 472 19.54 -1.05 33.09
CA ALA A 472 18.25 -1.35 33.73
C ALA A 472 17.37 -2.32 32.90
N GLN A 473 17.52 -2.32 31.58
CA GLN A 473 16.77 -3.19 30.67
C GLN A 473 17.47 -4.52 30.37
N GLU A 474 18.76 -4.66 30.71
CA GLU A 474 19.56 -5.85 30.42
C GLU A 474 18.94 -7.17 30.94
N PRO A 475 18.33 -7.23 32.14
CA PRO A 475 17.70 -8.45 32.65
C PRO A 475 16.57 -8.99 31.78
N PHE A 476 15.92 -8.13 30.95
CA PHE A 476 14.87 -8.55 30.03
C PHE A 476 15.44 -9.11 28.72
N ARG A 477 16.69 -8.81 28.40
CA ARG A 477 17.37 -9.13 27.12
C ARG A 477 18.13 -10.44 27.16
N ASP A 478 18.62 -10.84 28.32
CA ASP A 478 19.48 -12.00 28.48
C ASP A 478 18.81 -13.28 27.97
N GLY A 479 19.50 -13.98 27.04
CA GLY A 479 19.02 -15.23 26.44
C GLY A 479 17.73 -15.12 25.62
N ALA A 480 17.30 -13.91 25.20
CA ALA A 480 16.14 -13.73 24.32
C ALA A 480 16.53 -13.89 22.84
N ASP A 481 15.73 -14.68 22.10
CA ASP A 481 15.85 -14.89 20.65
C ASP A 481 14.95 -13.94 19.82
N SER A 482 14.24 -13.05 20.49
CA SER A 482 13.29 -12.12 19.87
C SER A 482 13.13 -10.85 20.68
N ASP A 483 12.99 -9.71 20.00
CA ASP A 483 12.65 -8.43 20.64
C ASP A 483 11.27 -8.50 21.33
N PHE A 484 10.38 -9.34 20.84
CA PHE A 484 9.07 -9.57 21.46
C PHE A 484 9.20 -10.25 22.83
N GLU A 485 10.14 -11.18 23.00
CA GLU A 485 10.40 -11.80 24.31
C GLU A 485 10.89 -10.78 25.32
N VAL A 486 11.73 -9.86 24.89
CA VAL A 486 12.20 -8.75 25.75
C VAL A 486 11.00 -7.92 26.23
N LEU A 487 10.09 -7.56 25.33
CA LEU A 487 8.88 -6.83 25.68
C LEU A 487 7.96 -7.63 26.61
N MET A 488 7.81 -8.93 26.36
CA MET A 488 7.00 -9.81 27.21
C MET A 488 7.54 -9.86 28.64
N ARG A 489 8.84 -10.06 28.82
CA ARG A 489 9.48 -10.08 30.15
C ARG A 489 9.35 -8.73 30.86
N ALA A 490 9.57 -7.62 30.17
CA ALA A 490 9.39 -6.28 30.73
C ALA A 490 7.93 -6.02 31.13
N TRP A 491 6.97 -6.44 30.30
CA TRP A 491 5.55 -6.31 30.60
C TRP A 491 5.13 -7.19 31.80
N GLN A 492 5.61 -8.45 31.87
CA GLN A 492 5.37 -9.35 33.00
C GLN A 492 5.92 -8.75 34.30
N PHE A 493 7.13 -8.18 34.27
CA PHE A 493 7.71 -7.46 35.41
C PHE A 493 6.81 -6.32 35.86
N ALA A 494 6.33 -5.47 34.93
CA ALA A 494 5.45 -4.35 35.25
C ALA A 494 4.09 -4.81 35.77
N SER A 495 3.51 -5.86 35.19
CA SER A 495 2.22 -6.43 35.58
C SER A 495 2.27 -7.02 36.99
N ALA A 496 3.32 -7.79 37.32
CA ALA A 496 3.52 -8.34 38.66
C ALA A 496 3.60 -7.26 39.76
N ARG A 497 4.02 -6.04 39.41
CA ARG A 497 4.10 -4.86 40.30
C ARG A 497 2.91 -3.93 40.14
N ARG A 498 1.81 -4.41 39.51
CA ARG A 498 0.58 -3.63 39.32
C ARG A 498 0.84 -2.29 38.62
N TYR A 499 1.85 -2.25 37.75
CA TYR A 499 2.27 -1.08 36.97
C TYR A 499 2.65 0.10 37.84
N ASN A 500 3.37 -0.14 38.99
CA ASN A 500 3.91 0.92 39.83
C ASN A 500 4.83 1.82 38.98
N ILE A 501 4.64 3.13 39.08
CA ILE A 501 5.32 4.11 38.23
C ILE A 501 6.82 4.17 38.55
N ASP A 502 7.20 4.11 39.82
CA ASP A 502 8.60 4.24 40.22
C ASP A 502 9.39 2.98 39.89
N ASP A 503 8.83 1.78 40.12
CA ASP A 503 9.41 0.50 39.74
C ASP A 503 9.59 0.41 38.23
N CYS A 504 8.59 0.80 37.47
CA CYS A 504 8.66 0.81 36.00
C CYS A 504 9.73 1.79 35.50
N ARG A 505 9.77 3.00 36.04
CA ARG A 505 10.77 4.03 35.68
C ARG A 505 12.19 3.57 35.97
N ALA A 506 12.42 2.94 37.14
CA ALA A 506 13.74 2.40 37.49
C ALA A 506 14.27 1.36 36.51
N HIS A 507 13.40 0.66 35.81
CA HIS A 507 13.74 -0.37 34.84
C HIS A 507 13.52 0.08 33.35
N GLY A 508 13.39 1.40 33.15
CA GLY A 508 13.19 1.93 31.78
C GLY A 508 11.90 1.47 31.10
N ILE A 509 10.82 1.28 31.88
CA ILE A 509 9.52 0.83 31.40
C ILE A 509 8.48 1.96 31.51
N HIS A 510 7.62 2.10 30.52
CA HIS A 510 6.48 3.00 30.51
C HIS A 510 5.24 2.34 31.16
N ALA A 511 4.98 2.60 32.44
CA ALA A 511 3.84 2.02 33.17
C ALA A 511 2.49 2.27 32.47
N GLY A 512 2.27 3.46 31.90
CA GLY A 512 1.05 3.81 31.17
C GLY A 512 0.89 2.98 29.89
N ALA A 513 1.95 2.81 29.12
CA ALA A 513 1.94 1.96 27.92
C ALA A 513 1.69 0.49 28.26
N CYS A 514 2.25 -0.02 29.37
CA CYS A 514 1.97 -1.39 29.82
C CYS A 514 0.50 -1.62 30.19
N ARG A 515 -0.18 -0.61 30.77
CA ARG A 515 -1.63 -0.70 31.06
C ARG A 515 -2.46 -0.69 29.77
N GLU A 516 -2.08 0.11 28.77
CA GLU A 516 -2.71 0.13 27.45
C GLU A 516 -2.58 -1.25 26.77
N VAL A 517 -1.37 -1.84 26.82
CA VAL A 517 -1.11 -3.19 26.31
C VAL A 517 -1.96 -4.24 27.04
N GLU A 518 -2.09 -4.16 28.36
CA GLU A 518 -2.94 -5.06 29.14
C GLU A 518 -4.40 -5.03 28.66
N LEU A 519 -4.95 -3.85 28.44
CA LEU A 519 -6.31 -3.70 27.94
C LEU A 519 -6.47 -4.32 26.55
N ALA A 520 -5.55 -4.02 25.62
CA ALA A 520 -5.56 -4.59 24.27
C ALA A 520 -5.39 -6.12 24.32
N TYR A 521 -4.46 -6.64 25.09
CA TYR A 521 -4.22 -8.06 25.29
C TYR A 521 -5.46 -8.81 25.74
N ARG A 522 -6.13 -8.34 26.80
CA ARG A 522 -7.37 -8.95 27.31
C ARG A 522 -8.48 -8.93 26.26
N GLN A 523 -8.55 -7.86 25.47
CA GLN A 523 -9.54 -7.77 24.39
C GLN A 523 -9.25 -8.79 23.28
N ILE A 524 -7.99 -8.92 22.86
CA ILE A 524 -7.58 -9.90 21.85
C ILE A 524 -7.87 -11.33 22.31
N LEU A 525 -7.54 -11.66 23.55
CA LEU A 525 -7.79 -13.00 24.10
C LEU A 525 -9.29 -13.38 24.12
N ARG A 526 -10.17 -12.44 24.46
CA ARG A 526 -11.62 -12.68 24.42
C ARG A 526 -12.10 -13.04 23.00
N LEU A 527 -11.50 -12.45 21.97
CA LEU A 527 -11.81 -12.72 20.57
C LEU A 527 -11.24 -14.06 20.11
N ALA A 528 -10.02 -14.37 20.54
CA ALA A 528 -9.30 -15.58 20.12
C ALA A 528 -9.93 -16.88 20.65
N LYS A 529 -10.90 -16.83 21.60
CA LYS A 529 -11.47 -17.99 22.29
C LYS A 529 -10.35 -18.98 22.65
N ALA A 530 -9.45 -18.53 23.56
CA ALA A 530 -8.24 -19.26 23.91
C ALA A 530 -8.56 -20.73 24.22
N THR A 531 -7.91 -21.65 23.52
CA THR A 531 -7.94 -23.09 23.82
C THR A 531 -6.84 -23.37 24.85
N ASP A 532 -7.11 -24.25 25.84
CA ASP A 532 -6.21 -24.55 26.95
C ASP A 532 -4.96 -25.38 26.59
N ALA A 533 -4.77 -25.72 25.31
CA ALA A 533 -3.59 -26.47 24.87
C ALA A 533 -2.36 -25.58 24.87
N GLN A 534 -1.47 -25.74 25.84
CA GLN A 534 -0.21 -25.00 25.93
C GLN A 534 1.00 -25.90 25.64
N PRO A 535 2.06 -25.36 24.97
CA PRO A 535 3.32 -26.11 24.85
C PRO A 535 3.94 -26.41 26.22
N ALA A 536 4.58 -27.58 26.32
CA ALA A 536 5.02 -28.13 27.62
C ALA A 536 6.20 -27.38 28.26
N THR A 537 6.97 -26.58 27.50
CA THR A 537 8.16 -25.87 27.99
C THR A 537 8.24 -24.44 27.50
N ASP A 538 8.95 -23.57 28.23
CA ASP A 538 9.14 -22.16 27.83
C ASP A 538 9.92 -22.02 26.51
N ARG A 539 10.88 -22.89 26.27
CA ARG A 539 11.61 -22.93 24.99
C ARG A 539 10.70 -23.32 23.82
N ALA A 540 9.79 -24.25 24.03
CA ALA A 540 8.79 -24.63 23.02
C ALA A 540 7.82 -23.49 22.74
N LYS A 541 7.44 -22.71 23.78
CA LYS A 541 6.60 -21.50 23.62
C LYS A 541 7.33 -20.42 22.82
N SER A 542 8.59 -20.15 23.13
CA SER A 542 9.42 -19.19 22.37
C SER A 542 9.51 -19.59 20.89
N THR A 543 9.77 -20.84 20.61
CA THR A 543 9.83 -21.36 19.24
C THR A 543 8.47 -21.24 18.54
N ALA A 544 7.37 -21.63 19.19
CA ALA A 544 6.01 -21.53 18.65
C ALA A 544 5.64 -20.05 18.35
N LEU A 545 6.00 -19.15 19.25
CA LEU A 545 5.76 -17.71 19.06
C LEU A 545 6.53 -17.16 17.84
N ARG A 546 7.79 -17.52 17.67
CA ARG A 546 8.58 -17.09 16.49
C ARG A 546 8.01 -17.60 15.17
N HIS A 547 7.41 -18.79 15.15
CA HIS A 547 6.63 -19.25 13.99
C HIS A 547 5.41 -18.36 13.74
N CYS A 548 4.69 -17.93 14.79
CA CYS A 548 3.56 -17.03 14.65
C CYS A 548 3.97 -15.66 14.07
N ILE A 549 5.11 -15.15 14.53
CA ILE A 549 5.67 -13.89 14.01
C ILE A 549 6.07 -14.06 12.54
N LEU A 550 6.76 -15.14 12.19
CA LEU A 550 7.12 -15.46 10.81
C LEU A 550 5.89 -15.59 9.92
N ALA A 551 4.83 -16.26 10.38
CA ALA A 551 3.60 -16.41 9.62
C ALA A 551 2.89 -15.08 9.34
N ALA A 552 3.02 -14.11 10.25
CA ALA A 552 2.41 -12.78 10.13
C ALA A 552 3.21 -11.79 9.28
N PHE A 553 4.53 -11.98 9.21
CA PHE A 553 5.47 -11.04 8.60
C PHE A 553 6.41 -11.70 7.59
N ALA A 554 5.97 -12.76 6.90
CA ALA A 554 6.78 -13.49 5.93
C ALA A 554 7.36 -12.60 4.79
N ASP A 555 6.64 -11.59 4.37
CA ASP A 555 7.08 -10.57 3.41
C ASP A 555 8.12 -9.59 3.99
N GLN A 556 8.40 -9.67 5.28
CA GLN A 556 9.44 -8.94 5.99
C GLN A 556 10.55 -9.87 6.52
N LEU A 557 10.67 -11.06 5.89
CA LEU A 557 11.79 -11.95 6.13
C LEU A 557 13.08 -11.26 5.66
N CYS A 558 14.11 -11.36 6.47
CA CYS A 558 15.39 -10.69 6.27
C CYS A 558 16.54 -11.68 6.33
N VAL A 559 17.50 -11.51 5.44
CA VAL A 559 18.81 -12.16 5.49
C VAL A 559 19.86 -11.12 5.83
N ARG A 560 20.64 -11.36 6.86
CA ARG A 560 21.78 -10.52 7.17
C ARG A 560 22.83 -10.66 6.07
N ARG A 561 23.35 -9.54 5.58
CA ARG A 561 24.34 -9.54 4.48
C ARG A 561 25.63 -10.23 4.86
N ASP A 562 26.09 -9.98 6.07
CA ASP A 562 27.28 -10.62 6.65
C ASP A 562 27.23 -10.59 8.19
N SER A 563 28.12 -11.37 8.85
CA SER A 563 28.14 -11.48 10.33
C SER A 563 28.66 -10.25 11.05
N GLY A 564 29.28 -9.30 10.34
CA GLY A 564 29.88 -8.07 10.91
C GLY A 564 28.97 -6.86 10.85
N THR A 565 27.87 -6.90 10.11
CA THR A 565 26.97 -5.78 9.94
C THR A 565 25.55 -6.05 10.44
N LEU A 566 24.82 -4.99 10.71
CA LEU A 566 23.36 -5.05 11.00
C LEU A 566 22.53 -4.81 9.74
N PHE A 567 23.18 -4.74 8.58
CA PHE A 567 22.52 -4.53 7.31
C PHE A 567 21.88 -5.83 6.81
N CYS A 568 20.60 -5.76 6.45
CA CYS A 568 19.81 -6.90 6.01
C CYS A 568 19.21 -6.65 4.62
N ASN A 569 19.13 -7.70 3.82
CA ASN A 569 18.33 -7.74 2.60
C ASN A 569 16.96 -8.33 2.96
N LEU A 570 15.90 -7.80 2.37
CA LEU A 570 14.52 -8.23 2.55
C LEU A 570 13.93 -8.70 1.22
N THR A 571 12.78 -9.31 1.28
CA THR A 571 11.95 -9.59 0.11
C THR A 571 11.61 -8.32 -0.67
N GLU A 572 11.24 -8.47 -1.94
CA GLU A 572 10.91 -7.37 -2.88
C GLU A 572 12.07 -6.40 -3.11
N GLY A 573 13.30 -6.91 -3.10
CA GLY A 573 14.52 -6.13 -3.35
C GLY A 573 14.80 -5.04 -2.31
N ARG A 574 14.06 -5.03 -1.18
CA ARG A 574 14.24 -4.04 -0.11
C ARG A 574 15.50 -4.34 0.72
N SER A 575 15.99 -3.33 1.42
CA SER A 575 17.08 -3.48 2.37
C SER A 575 16.97 -2.48 3.52
N GLY A 576 17.57 -2.79 4.65
CA GLY A 576 17.55 -1.92 5.82
C GLY A 576 18.59 -2.32 6.88
N THR A 577 18.71 -1.51 7.92
CA THR A 577 19.63 -1.73 9.02
C THR A 577 18.84 -2.09 10.28
N LEU A 578 19.16 -3.24 10.88
CA LEU A 578 18.59 -3.64 12.17
C LEU A 578 19.02 -2.63 13.25
N VAL A 579 18.08 -2.24 14.10
CA VAL A 579 18.38 -1.34 15.22
C VAL A 579 19.37 -1.99 16.19
N ARG A 580 20.24 -1.19 16.78
CA ARG A 580 21.29 -1.69 17.72
C ARG A 580 20.70 -2.25 19.01
N GLU A 581 19.51 -1.80 19.36
CA GLU A 581 18.76 -2.25 20.55
C GLU A 581 18.13 -3.64 20.36
N SER A 582 18.10 -4.19 19.16
CA SER A 582 17.60 -5.55 18.94
C SER A 582 18.50 -6.60 19.58
N VAL A 583 17.92 -7.65 20.14
CA VAL A 583 18.63 -8.83 20.66
C VAL A 583 19.03 -9.79 19.54
N VAL A 584 18.43 -9.67 18.36
CA VAL A 584 18.62 -10.59 17.22
C VAL A 584 19.82 -10.16 16.35
N GLN A 585 20.95 -9.83 16.98
CA GLN A 585 22.11 -9.30 16.25
C GLN A 585 23.00 -10.37 15.59
N LYS A 586 22.86 -11.64 15.98
CA LYS A 586 23.72 -12.74 15.51
C LYS A 586 23.05 -13.68 14.52
N SER A 587 21.72 -13.70 14.45
CA SER A 587 20.99 -14.59 13.58
C SER A 587 21.20 -14.22 12.09
N PRO A 588 21.54 -15.17 11.22
CA PRO A 588 21.68 -14.91 9.78
C PRO A 588 20.33 -14.68 9.11
N LEU A 589 19.26 -15.33 9.61
CA LEU A 589 17.91 -15.23 9.13
C LEU A 589 17.01 -14.71 10.24
N LEU A 590 16.23 -13.69 9.98
CA LEU A 590 15.33 -13.06 10.93
C LEU A 590 14.08 -12.52 10.24
N VAL A 591 13.03 -12.29 10.99
CA VAL A 591 11.83 -11.58 10.56
C VAL A 591 11.66 -10.32 11.38
N VAL A 592 11.22 -9.24 10.77
CA VAL A 592 10.97 -7.97 11.46
C VAL A 592 9.49 -7.63 11.45
N GLY A 593 8.99 -7.09 12.56
CA GLY A 593 7.61 -6.62 12.69
C GLY A 593 7.45 -5.15 12.30
N GLU A 594 8.54 -4.39 12.20
CA GLU A 594 8.47 -2.96 11.96
C GLU A 594 9.63 -2.47 11.08
N ILE A 595 9.27 -1.75 10.02
CA ILE A 595 10.18 -1.09 9.09
C ILE A 595 9.91 0.41 9.18
N ARG A 596 10.94 1.24 9.40
CA ARG A 596 10.81 2.70 9.49
C ARG A 596 11.84 3.38 8.62
N GLN A 597 11.44 4.42 7.92
CA GLN A 597 12.39 5.34 7.29
C GLN A 597 12.64 6.55 8.18
N ILE A 598 13.89 6.90 8.31
CA ILE A 598 14.29 8.13 8.99
C ILE A 598 14.94 9.03 7.94
N ALA A 599 14.52 10.31 7.91
CA ALA A 599 15.22 11.33 7.14
C ALA A 599 16.66 11.43 7.67
N ALA A 600 17.62 11.02 6.86
CA ALA A 600 19.02 11.17 7.22
C ALA A 600 19.48 12.60 6.93
N ARG A 601 20.52 13.07 7.65
CA ARG A 601 21.17 14.37 7.40
C ARG A 601 21.85 14.48 6.01
N SER A 602 21.98 13.35 5.30
CA SER A 602 22.37 13.24 3.88
C SER A 602 21.15 12.84 3.07
N ASP A 603 21.02 13.25 1.83
CA ASP A 603 19.88 13.07 0.90
C ASP A 603 19.37 11.63 0.69
N ARG A 604 19.84 10.65 1.44
CA ARG A 604 19.38 9.25 1.39
C ARG A 604 18.65 8.88 2.67
N ALA A 605 17.34 8.61 2.57
CA ALA A 605 16.55 8.07 3.67
C ALA A 605 17.16 6.73 4.16
N GLN A 606 17.32 6.58 5.46
CA GLN A 606 17.79 5.34 6.08
C GLN A 606 16.61 4.49 6.53
N THR A 607 16.55 3.24 6.08
CA THR A 607 15.55 2.27 6.52
C THR A 607 16.05 1.56 7.78
N LEU A 608 15.30 1.65 8.87
CA LEU A 608 15.55 0.95 10.13
C LEU A 608 14.58 -0.21 10.29
N LEU A 609 15.10 -1.33 10.76
CA LEU A 609 14.40 -2.56 11.03
C LEU A 609 14.33 -2.78 12.54
N SER A 610 13.15 -3.04 13.10
CA SER A 610 12.93 -3.27 14.53
C SER A 610 11.86 -4.33 14.78
N MET A 611 11.70 -4.73 16.05
CA MET A 611 10.80 -5.83 16.44
C MET A 611 11.18 -7.13 15.75
N ALA A 612 12.45 -7.50 15.87
CA ALA A 612 13.01 -8.66 15.20
C ALA A 612 12.80 -9.97 15.98
N ALA A 613 12.68 -11.07 15.26
CA ALA A 613 12.69 -12.42 15.77
C ALA A 613 13.62 -13.31 14.93
N ALA A 614 14.46 -14.11 15.56
CA ALA A 614 15.32 -15.07 14.88
C ALA A 614 14.49 -16.19 14.25
N VAL A 615 14.84 -16.57 13.03
CA VAL A 615 14.12 -17.57 12.22
C VAL A 615 15.09 -18.67 11.79
N GLU A 616 14.59 -19.90 11.70
CA GLU A 616 15.29 -21.04 11.13
C GLU A 616 14.74 -21.36 9.73
N LEU A 617 15.60 -21.77 8.83
CA LEU A 617 15.21 -22.08 7.44
C LEU A 617 14.13 -23.17 7.34
N ASP A 618 14.18 -24.15 8.25
CA ASP A 618 13.20 -25.25 8.28
C ASP A 618 11.79 -24.75 8.61
N TRP A 619 11.65 -23.68 9.39
CA TRP A 619 10.35 -23.05 9.65
C TRP A 619 9.77 -22.34 8.40
N VAL A 620 10.64 -21.75 7.59
CA VAL A 620 10.24 -21.16 6.30
C VAL A 620 9.74 -22.27 5.36
N ARG A 621 10.42 -23.44 5.35
CA ARG A 621 10.01 -24.60 4.55
C ARG A 621 8.66 -25.17 5.01
N GLU A 622 8.45 -25.24 6.33
CA GLU A 622 7.20 -25.71 6.92
C GLU A 622 6.01 -24.82 6.59
N LEU A 623 6.18 -23.50 6.81
CA LEU A 623 5.07 -22.54 6.68
C LEU A 623 4.79 -22.15 5.21
N PHE A 624 5.80 -22.14 4.36
CA PHE A 624 5.73 -21.62 2.98
C PHE A 624 6.41 -22.54 1.97
N PRO A 625 6.03 -23.83 1.88
CA PRO A 625 6.72 -24.78 1.01
C PRO A 625 6.66 -24.40 -0.48
N GLY A 626 5.63 -23.67 -0.90
CA GLY A 626 5.47 -23.20 -2.28
C GLY A 626 6.22 -21.91 -2.63
N ASP A 627 6.86 -21.25 -1.67
CA ASP A 627 7.57 -19.97 -1.85
C ASP A 627 9.09 -20.15 -1.83
N LEU A 628 9.57 -21.38 -1.57
CA LEU A 628 10.98 -21.77 -1.60
C LEU A 628 11.32 -22.42 -2.93
N ALA A 629 12.35 -21.93 -3.56
CA ALA A 629 12.92 -22.53 -4.76
C ALA A 629 14.43 -22.69 -4.59
N THR A 630 14.96 -23.82 -5.07
CA THR A 630 16.40 -23.97 -5.27
C THR A 630 16.68 -23.79 -6.74
N VAL A 631 17.48 -22.80 -7.08
CA VAL A 631 17.82 -22.42 -8.46
C VAL A 631 19.32 -22.62 -8.64
N ALA A 632 19.71 -23.31 -9.70
CA ALA A 632 21.10 -23.39 -10.11
C ALA A 632 21.49 -22.04 -10.75
N GLU A 633 22.52 -21.41 -10.24
CA GLU A 633 23.13 -20.22 -10.81
C GLU A 633 24.56 -20.48 -11.20
N CYS A 634 24.86 -20.21 -12.43
CA CYS A 634 26.22 -20.30 -12.96
C CYS A 634 26.71 -18.87 -13.28
N ARG A 635 27.91 -18.55 -12.85
CA ARG A 635 28.58 -17.29 -13.14
C ARG A 635 29.93 -17.51 -13.77
N PHE A 636 30.24 -16.75 -14.81
CA PHE A 636 31.56 -16.77 -15.39
C PHE A 636 32.55 -15.97 -14.55
N ASP A 637 33.64 -16.56 -14.14
CA ASP A 637 34.78 -15.89 -13.49
C ASP A 637 35.83 -15.52 -14.54
N PRO A 638 36.05 -14.21 -14.81
CA PRO A 638 37.03 -13.74 -15.78
C PRO A 638 38.48 -14.09 -15.39
N GLY A 639 38.76 -14.18 -14.09
CA GLY A 639 40.12 -14.46 -13.58
C GLY A 639 40.55 -15.90 -13.86
N THR A 640 39.69 -16.87 -13.53
CA THR A 640 39.97 -18.31 -13.75
C THR A 640 39.48 -18.80 -15.12
N LYS A 641 38.69 -18.00 -15.84
CA LYS A 641 38.04 -18.36 -17.12
C LYS A 641 37.16 -19.62 -17.04
N ARG A 642 36.50 -19.81 -15.89
CA ARG A 642 35.65 -20.95 -15.57
C ARG A 642 34.26 -20.49 -15.14
N ILE A 643 33.33 -21.42 -15.22
CA ILE A 643 32.01 -21.26 -14.59
C ILE A 643 32.11 -21.64 -13.11
N GLU A 644 31.68 -20.76 -12.25
CA GLU A 644 31.36 -21.03 -10.86
C GLU A 644 29.88 -21.36 -10.76
N ALA A 645 29.61 -22.60 -10.33
CA ALA A 645 28.23 -23.07 -10.18
C ALA A 645 27.82 -23.03 -8.70
N HIS A 646 26.66 -22.48 -8.45
CA HIS A 646 26.06 -22.39 -7.13
C HIS A 646 24.62 -22.85 -7.15
N GLU A 647 24.20 -23.50 -6.10
CA GLU A 647 22.79 -23.72 -5.77
C GLU A 647 22.36 -22.62 -4.83
N ILE A 648 21.37 -21.86 -5.27
CA ILE A 648 20.82 -20.75 -4.49
C ILE A 648 19.44 -21.14 -3.99
N THR A 649 19.27 -21.17 -2.68
CA THR A 649 17.97 -21.29 -2.06
C THR A 649 17.36 -19.91 -1.96
N ARG A 650 16.22 -19.69 -2.61
CA ARG A 650 15.48 -18.42 -2.57
C ARG A 650 14.13 -18.63 -1.91
N PHE A 651 13.75 -17.67 -1.09
CA PHE A 651 12.39 -17.47 -0.64
C PHE A 651 11.80 -16.31 -1.45
N ARG A 652 10.91 -16.62 -2.40
CA ARG A 652 10.44 -15.64 -3.40
C ARG A 652 11.66 -15.08 -4.17
N ASP A 653 11.90 -13.78 -4.03
CA ASP A 653 13.07 -13.09 -4.61
C ASP A 653 14.30 -13.02 -3.68
N LEU A 654 14.12 -13.28 -2.36
CA LEU A 654 15.17 -13.16 -1.37
C LEU A 654 16.12 -14.40 -1.39
N GLU A 655 17.40 -14.19 -1.60
CA GLU A 655 18.43 -15.23 -1.48
C GLU A 655 18.66 -15.55 0.00
N LEU A 656 18.35 -16.78 0.41
CA LEU A 656 18.51 -17.26 1.79
C LEU A 656 19.88 -17.92 2.02
N GLY A 657 20.46 -18.47 0.99
CA GLY A 657 21.75 -19.13 1.06
C GLY A 657 22.26 -19.51 -0.30
N ARG A 658 23.57 -19.59 -0.41
CA ARG A 658 24.32 -19.97 -1.61
C ARG A 658 25.33 -21.07 -1.25
N THR A 659 25.22 -22.21 -1.88
CA THR A 659 26.16 -23.30 -1.74
C THR A 659 26.82 -23.57 -3.08
N ARG A 660 28.11 -23.97 -3.07
CA ARG A 660 28.78 -24.37 -4.30
C ARG A 660 28.20 -25.68 -4.79
N ALA A 661 27.68 -25.67 -6.00
CA ALA A 661 27.17 -26.88 -6.63
C ALA A 661 28.33 -27.84 -6.97
N LYS A 662 28.11 -29.14 -6.83
CA LYS A 662 29.11 -30.17 -7.22
C LYS A 662 29.25 -30.23 -8.74
N GLU A 663 28.15 -30.05 -9.45
CA GLU A 663 28.09 -30.05 -10.90
C GLU A 663 27.34 -28.79 -11.35
N ALA A 664 27.78 -28.20 -12.46
CA ALA A 664 27.11 -27.05 -13.04
C ALA A 664 25.86 -27.51 -13.81
N ASP A 665 24.72 -26.84 -13.61
CA ASP A 665 23.56 -27.05 -14.48
C ASP A 665 23.94 -26.75 -15.94
N PRO A 666 23.70 -27.69 -16.87
CA PRO A 666 24.14 -27.52 -18.25
C PRO A 666 23.58 -26.29 -18.96
N GLN A 667 22.34 -25.93 -18.68
CA GLN A 667 21.68 -24.76 -19.30
C GLN A 667 22.18 -23.47 -18.68
N ALA A 668 22.21 -23.37 -17.36
CA ALA A 668 22.72 -22.19 -16.64
C ALA A 668 24.22 -21.93 -16.95
N ALA A 669 25.03 -22.98 -17.08
CA ALA A 669 26.44 -22.85 -17.48
C ALA A 669 26.57 -22.32 -18.92
N GLY A 670 25.76 -22.86 -19.83
CA GLY A 670 25.71 -22.40 -21.22
C GLY A 670 25.31 -20.95 -21.33
N GLN A 671 24.29 -20.51 -20.56
CA GLN A 671 23.85 -19.14 -20.51
C GLN A 671 24.95 -18.20 -19.98
N ALA A 672 25.58 -18.54 -18.86
CA ALA A 672 26.63 -17.71 -18.28
C ALA A 672 27.87 -17.57 -19.23
N LEU A 673 28.20 -18.62 -19.99
CA LEU A 673 29.23 -18.52 -21.04
C LEU A 673 28.79 -17.68 -22.23
N ALA A 674 27.50 -17.73 -22.61
CA ALA A 674 26.96 -16.92 -23.68
C ALA A 674 26.93 -15.42 -23.31
N GLU A 675 26.53 -15.08 -22.09
CA GLU A 675 26.61 -13.73 -21.54
C GLU A 675 28.06 -13.21 -21.50
N ALA A 676 28.99 -14.03 -21.08
CA ALA A 676 30.41 -13.67 -21.11
C ALA A 676 30.96 -13.48 -22.54
N CYS A 677 30.45 -14.25 -23.50
CA CYS A 677 30.80 -14.08 -24.90
C CYS A 677 30.27 -12.76 -25.46
N LEU A 678 29.03 -12.39 -25.17
CA LEU A 678 28.44 -11.10 -25.56
C LEU A 678 29.10 -9.92 -24.84
N GLY A 679 29.55 -10.11 -23.60
CA GLY A 679 30.36 -9.16 -22.85
C GLY A 679 31.84 -9.07 -23.30
N GLU A 680 32.18 -9.67 -24.45
CA GLU A 680 33.50 -9.59 -25.12
C GLU A 680 34.66 -10.23 -24.33
N TRP A 681 34.38 -11.05 -23.29
CA TRP A 681 35.43 -11.76 -22.56
C TRP A 681 36.16 -12.83 -23.38
N PHE A 682 35.50 -13.38 -24.38
CA PHE A 682 36.05 -14.30 -25.39
C PHE A 682 35.13 -14.40 -26.59
N THR A 683 35.64 -14.90 -27.71
CA THR A 683 34.86 -15.14 -28.94
C THR A 683 35.08 -16.54 -29.46
N PRO A 684 34.00 -17.32 -29.75
CA PRO A 684 34.15 -18.63 -30.36
C PRO A 684 34.79 -18.53 -31.75
N LYS A 685 35.67 -19.46 -32.08
CA LYS A 685 36.32 -19.46 -33.40
C LYS A 685 35.31 -19.58 -34.55
N SER A 686 34.20 -20.29 -34.34
CA SER A 686 33.15 -20.48 -35.30
C SER A 686 32.16 -19.31 -35.40
N PHE A 687 32.23 -18.31 -34.48
CA PHE A 687 31.50 -17.05 -34.55
C PHE A 687 32.22 -16.08 -35.48
N ASP A 688 32.41 -16.55 -36.72
CA ASP A 688 33.18 -15.89 -37.74
C ASP A 688 32.33 -14.90 -38.58
N HIS A 689 32.92 -14.43 -39.67
CA HIS A 689 32.25 -13.51 -40.58
C HIS A 689 30.96 -14.10 -41.14
N SER A 690 30.84 -15.43 -41.31
CA SER A 690 29.66 -16.08 -41.87
C SER A 690 28.45 -15.95 -40.92
N ILE A 691 28.64 -16.10 -39.61
CA ILE A 691 27.57 -15.90 -38.63
C ILE A 691 27.19 -14.42 -38.50
N ARG A 692 28.15 -13.53 -38.52
CA ARG A 692 27.86 -12.08 -38.49
C ARG A 692 27.06 -11.64 -39.71
N GLN A 693 27.41 -12.17 -40.90
CA GLN A 693 26.62 -11.90 -42.09
C GLN A 693 25.23 -12.51 -42.03
N LEU A 694 25.07 -13.72 -41.46
CA LEU A 694 23.77 -14.32 -41.26
C LEU A 694 22.88 -13.42 -40.38
N ILE A 695 23.41 -12.93 -39.26
CA ILE A 695 22.69 -12.02 -38.35
C ILE A 695 22.25 -10.75 -39.08
N ARG A 696 23.16 -10.14 -39.85
CA ARG A 696 22.85 -8.90 -40.62
C ARG A 696 21.80 -9.17 -41.70
N ARG A 697 21.97 -10.26 -42.47
CA ARG A 697 21.04 -10.64 -43.54
C ARG A 697 19.63 -10.86 -43.05
N LEU A 698 19.50 -11.64 -41.94
CA LEU A 698 18.20 -11.96 -41.39
C LEU A 698 17.53 -10.71 -40.79
N ASN A 699 18.24 -9.93 -39.99
CA ASN A 699 17.69 -8.71 -39.42
C ASN A 699 17.34 -7.67 -40.48
N TRP A 700 18.13 -7.59 -41.57
CA TRP A 700 17.80 -6.75 -42.71
C TRP A 700 16.51 -7.23 -43.42
N LEU A 701 16.37 -8.55 -43.62
CA LEU A 701 15.17 -9.11 -44.25
C LEU A 701 13.93 -8.92 -43.37
N CYS A 702 14.02 -9.06 -42.07
CA CYS A 702 12.94 -8.74 -41.11
C CYS A 702 12.44 -7.29 -41.28
N ALA A 703 13.34 -6.34 -41.50
CA ALA A 703 12.98 -4.95 -41.72
C ALA A 703 12.44 -4.68 -43.15
N ALA A 704 13.02 -5.34 -44.17
CA ALA A 704 12.62 -5.15 -45.57
C ALA A 704 11.30 -5.84 -45.91
N ARG A 705 10.97 -6.96 -45.23
CA ARG A 705 9.78 -7.77 -45.47
C ARG A 705 9.14 -8.25 -44.18
N PRO A 706 8.56 -7.32 -43.39
CA PRO A 706 7.89 -7.65 -42.13
C PRO A 706 6.69 -8.60 -42.35
N ASP A 707 6.12 -8.62 -43.53
CA ASP A 707 5.02 -9.51 -43.94
C ASP A 707 5.39 -11.00 -43.93
N LEU A 708 6.68 -11.35 -43.98
CA LEU A 708 7.14 -12.74 -43.99
C LEU A 708 7.40 -13.29 -42.57
N GLU A 709 7.21 -12.48 -41.52
CA GLU A 709 7.29 -12.88 -40.11
C GLU A 709 8.55 -13.68 -39.73
N PHE A 710 9.71 -13.31 -40.28
CA PHE A 710 10.97 -13.93 -39.88
C PHE A 710 11.32 -13.63 -38.42
N PRO A 711 11.83 -14.61 -37.64
CA PRO A 711 12.30 -14.34 -36.31
C PRO A 711 13.64 -13.57 -36.37
N PRO A 712 13.72 -12.35 -35.81
CA PRO A 712 14.97 -11.60 -35.85
C PRO A 712 16.05 -12.27 -34.97
N LEU A 713 17.31 -12.11 -35.35
CA LEU A 713 18.47 -12.43 -34.52
C LEU A 713 18.89 -11.19 -33.72
N ASP A 714 18.03 -10.78 -32.79
CA ASP A 714 18.34 -9.75 -31.80
C ASP A 714 19.31 -10.28 -30.72
N GLU A 715 19.65 -9.45 -29.76
CA GLU A 715 20.58 -9.81 -28.69
C GLU A 715 20.08 -11.00 -27.86
N ALA A 716 18.78 -11.08 -27.58
CA ALA A 716 18.17 -12.17 -26.84
C ALA A 716 18.21 -13.49 -27.65
N ALA A 717 17.91 -13.45 -28.92
CA ALA A 717 17.99 -14.61 -29.82
C ALA A 717 19.43 -15.11 -29.98
N ILE A 718 20.39 -14.19 -30.12
CA ILE A 718 21.81 -14.52 -30.18
C ILE A 718 22.27 -15.17 -28.86
N LEU A 719 21.87 -14.61 -27.71
CA LEU A 719 22.12 -15.19 -26.39
C LEU A 719 21.60 -16.61 -26.30
N ASN A 720 20.36 -16.86 -26.72
CA ASN A 720 19.74 -18.18 -26.72
C ASN A 720 20.50 -19.18 -27.61
N CYS A 721 20.89 -18.76 -28.83
CA CYS A 721 21.69 -19.60 -29.73
C CYS A 721 23.06 -19.97 -29.14
N LEU A 722 23.74 -18.99 -28.54
CA LEU A 722 25.03 -19.23 -27.88
C LEU A 722 24.87 -20.09 -26.64
N SER A 723 23.85 -19.86 -25.81
CA SER A 723 23.53 -20.66 -24.62
C SER A 723 23.30 -22.13 -24.97
N ALA A 724 22.56 -22.39 -26.03
CA ALA A 724 22.32 -23.74 -26.53
C ALA A 724 23.61 -24.39 -27.07
N ALA A 725 24.48 -23.61 -27.74
CA ALA A 725 25.75 -24.11 -28.23
C ALA A 725 26.78 -24.42 -27.12
N PHE A 726 26.68 -23.74 -25.98
CA PHE A 726 27.60 -23.90 -24.84
C PHE A 726 27.01 -24.75 -23.72
N ALA A 727 25.84 -25.32 -23.89
CA ALA A 727 25.20 -26.16 -22.86
C ALA A 727 26.14 -27.26 -22.39
N GLY A 728 26.32 -27.40 -21.06
CA GLY A 728 27.21 -28.40 -20.45
C GLY A 728 28.70 -28.05 -20.45
N MET A 729 29.10 -26.90 -21.02
CA MET A 729 30.49 -26.44 -20.96
C MET A 729 30.71 -25.62 -19.68
N THR A 730 31.91 -25.76 -19.09
CA THR A 730 32.27 -25.06 -17.84
C THR A 730 33.52 -24.21 -17.97
N LEU A 731 34.20 -24.25 -19.14
CA LEU A 731 35.43 -23.54 -19.40
C LEU A 731 35.32 -22.64 -20.64
N ALA A 732 35.81 -21.42 -20.58
CA ALA A 732 35.89 -20.55 -21.75
C ALA A 732 36.64 -21.21 -22.93
N LYS A 733 37.67 -22.04 -22.68
CA LYS A 733 38.39 -22.74 -23.72
C LYS A 733 37.50 -23.70 -24.51
N GLN A 734 36.53 -24.36 -23.86
CA GLN A 734 35.57 -25.23 -24.52
C GLN A 734 34.62 -24.38 -25.42
N ALA A 735 34.13 -23.28 -24.91
CA ALA A 735 33.26 -22.37 -25.65
C ALA A 735 33.98 -21.70 -26.83
N ILE A 736 35.26 -21.34 -26.70
CA ILE A 736 36.09 -20.83 -27.81
C ILE A 736 36.21 -21.87 -28.92
N ALA A 737 36.33 -23.15 -28.57
CA ALA A 737 36.44 -24.23 -29.53
C ALA A 737 35.10 -24.74 -30.07
N ALA A 738 34.01 -24.35 -29.48
CA ALA A 738 32.66 -24.81 -29.81
C ALA A 738 32.23 -24.38 -31.25
N ASN A 739 31.51 -25.25 -31.92
CA ASN A 739 30.86 -24.90 -33.19
C ASN A 739 29.45 -24.34 -32.95
N VAL A 740 29.31 -23.03 -33.04
CA VAL A 740 28.02 -22.35 -32.79
C VAL A 740 27.07 -22.39 -34.00
N LYS A 741 27.59 -22.68 -35.19
CA LYS A 741 26.80 -22.64 -36.46
C LYS A 741 25.51 -23.47 -36.42
N PRO A 742 25.50 -24.70 -35.86
CA PRO A 742 24.27 -25.50 -35.80
C PRO A 742 23.19 -24.89 -34.94
N ALA A 743 23.57 -24.18 -33.85
CA ALA A 743 22.58 -23.50 -32.98
C ALA A 743 21.91 -22.33 -33.71
N PHE A 744 22.70 -21.53 -34.44
CA PHE A 744 22.13 -20.45 -35.27
C PHE A 744 21.28 -21.01 -36.42
N ARG A 745 21.65 -22.19 -36.99
CA ARG A 745 20.84 -22.82 -38.03
C ARG A 745 19.48 -23.33 -37.53
N LYS A 746 19.35 -23.65 -36.24
CA LYS A 746 18.09 -24.07 -35.63
C LYS A 746 17.16 -22.91 -35.29
N HIS A 747 17.60 -21.69 -35.47
CA HIS A 747 16.79 -20.50 -35.12
C HIS A 747 15.56 -20.34 -36.02
N MET A 748 15.64 -20.83 -37.26
CA MET A 748 14.56 -20.76 -38.24
C MET A 748 14.14 -22.14 -38.75
N PRO A 749 12.87 -22.33 -39.14
CA PRO A 749 12.42 -23.52 -39.87
C PRO A 749 13.17 -23.71 -41.20
N GLY A 750 13.23 -24.94 -41.70
CA GLY A 750 13.97 -25.28 -42.94
C GLY A 750 13.56 -24.48 -44.16
N GLU A 751 12.26 -24.27 -44.37
CA GLU A 751 11.69 -23.50 -45.47
C GLU A 751 12.12 -22.02 -45.47
N GLN A 752 12.23 -21.41 -44.34
CA GLN A 752 12.65 -20.01 -44.22
C GLN A 752 14.12 -19.78 -44.61
N TRP A 753 14.96 -20.83 -44.61
CA TRP A 753 16.34 -20.73 -45.07
C TRP A 753 16.42 -20.52 -46.57
N GLU A 754 15.53 -21.17 -47.34
CA GLU A 754 15.45 -21.01 -48.78
C GLU A 754 15.01 -19.61 -49.14
N TRP A 755 13.99 -19.09 -48.45
CA TRP A 755 13.53 -17.72 -48.64
C TRP A 755 14.57 -16.68 -48.23
N LEU A 756 15.37 -16.93 -47.14
CA LEU A 756 16.45 -16.03 -46.75
C LEU A 756 17.50 -15.95 -47.88
N ASP A 757 17.85 -17.08 -48.51
CA ASP A 757 18.84 -17.11 -49.58
C ASP A 757 18.26 -16.51 -50.90
N GLU A 758 16.96 -16.56 -51.11
CA GLU A 758 16.28 -15.95 -52.26
C GLU A 758 16.15 -14.42 -52.08
N PHE A 759 15.55 -13.95 -50.96
CA PHE A 759 15.24 -12.53 -50.77
C PHE A 759 16.43 -11.70 -50.28
N ALA A 760 17.34 -12.29 -49.49
CA ALA A 760 18.54 -11.64 -49.02
C ALA A 760 19.78 -12.49 -49.34
N PRO A 761 20.16 -12.65 -50.61
CA PRO A 761 21.26 -13.52 -51.06
C PRO A 761 22.61 -13.09 -50.52
N GLN A 762 23.53 -14.03 -50.32
CA GLN A 762 24.90 -13.72 -49.90
C GLN A 762 25.73 -13.08 -51.01
N THR A 763 25.41 -13.50 -52.24
CA THR A 763 26.10 -13.08 -53.48
C THR A 763 25.10 -12.83 -54.58
N ILE A 764 25.47 -11.97 -55.48
CA ILE A 764 24.72 -11.79 -56.74
C ILE A 764 25.57 -12.24 -57.94
N PRO A 765 24.92 -12.72 -59.03
CA PRO A 765 25.61 -13.00 -60.30
C PRO A 765 26.32 -11.76 -60.80
N TRP A 766 27.50 -11.90 -61.38
CA TRP A 766 28.27 -10.80 -61.95
C TRP A 766 28.75 -11.15 -63.35
N LEU A 767 29.23 -10.16 -64.08
CA LEU A 767 29.60 -10.26 -65.52
C LEU A 767 30.65 -11.33 -65.92
N ASP A 768 31.45 -11.78 -64.98
CA ASP A 768 32.54 -12.73 -65.21
C ASP A 768 32.23 -14.16 -64.69
N ASP A 769 30.96 -14.51 -64.55
CA ASP A 769 30.45 -15.71 -63.88
C ASP A 769 30.97 -15.94 -62.48
N LYS A 770 31.63 -14.93 -61.90
CA LYS A 770 32.09 -14.95 -60.52
C LYS A 770 31.13 -14.15 -59.63
N PRO A 771 30.33 -14.79 -58.79
CA PRO A 771 29.40 -14.10 -57.97
C PRO A 771 30.10 -13.08 -57.07
N LYS A 772 29.52 -11.89 -56.94
CA LYS A 772 30.02 -10.83 -56.02
C LYS A 772 29.24 -10.88 -54.71
N ARG A 773 30.01 -10.72 -53.67
CA ARG A 773 29.47 -10.77 -52.30
C ARG A 773 28.79 -9.48 -51.93
N LEU A 774 27.59 -9.59 -51.28
CA LEU A 774 26.85 -8.50 -50.73
C LEU A 774 27.25 -8.26 -49.27
N GLU A 775 27.26 -7.00 -48.86
CA GLU A 775 27.49 -6.56 -47.48
C GLU A 775 26.22 -5.95 -46.91
N TYR A 776 25.63 -6.63 -45.93
CA TYR A 776 24.43 -6.18 -45.22
C TYR A 776 24.84 -5.25 -44.10
N PRO A 777 24.08 -4.17 -43.83
CA PRO A 777 24.41 -3.18 -42.82
C PRO A 777 24.29 -3.78 -41.39
N ASP A 778 25.07 -3.25 -40.45
CA ASP A 778 25.04 -3.68 -39.04
C ASP A 778 23.67 -3.41 -38.38
N LYS A 779 23.04 -2.28 -38.73
CA LYS A 779 21.68 -1.92 -38.37
C LYS A 779 20.81 -2.00 -39.61
N PRO A 780 19.63 -2.67 -39.54
CA PRO A 780 18.80 -2.84 -40.72
C PRO A 780 18.11 -1.56 -41.17
N THR A 781 17.88 -0.62 -40.28
CA THR A 781 17.16 0.64 -40.49
C THR A 781 17.97 1.85 -40.03
N ASP A 782 17.63 3.02 -40.60
CA ASP A 782 18.14 4.30 -40.13
C ASP A 782 17.36 4.84 -38.91
N LYS A 783 17.67 6.07 -38.47
CA LYS A 783 17.01 6.76 -37.34
C LYS A 783 15.52 7.08 -37.59
N HIS A 784 15.05 7.01 -38.83
CA HIS A 784 13.67 7.26 -39.25
C HIS A 784 12.88 5.98 -39.47
N GLY A 785 13.53 4.81 -39.36
CA GLY A 785 12.92 3.50 -39.62
C GLY A 785 13.04 3.02 -41.07
N ASP A 786 13.69 3.78 -41.95
CA ASP A 786 13.87 3.41 -43.32
C ASP A 786 14.93 2.31 -43.47
N VAL A 787 14.66 1.30 -44.30
CA VAL A 787 15.55 0.18 -44.53
C VAL A 787 16.83 0.63 -45.22
N LEU A 788 17.98 0.35 -44.58
CA LEU A 788 19.26 0.73 -45.16
C LEU A 788 19.63 -0.16 -46.35
N PRO A 789 20.24 0.40 -47.43
CA PRO A 789 20.61 -0.35 -48.60
C PRO A 789 21.75 -1.34 -48.32
N VAL A 790 21.65 -2.49 -49.03
CA VAL A 790 22.74 -3.49 -49.02
C VAL A 790 23.83 -3.01 -49.96
N GLU A 791 25.09 -3.10 -49.55
CA GLU A 791 26.22 -2.62 -50.30
C GLU A 791 26.88 -3.71 -51.15
N LEU A 792 27.33 -3.31 -52.31
CA LEU A 792 28.23 -4.09 -53.15
C LEU A 792 29.51 -3.33 -53.42
N HIS A 793 30.62 -3.87 -53.01
CA HIS A 793 31.93 -3.27 -53.26
C HIS A 793 32.44 -3.68 -54.63
N VAL A 794 32.47 -2.73 -55.56
CA VAL A 794 32.86 -3.00 -56.98
C VAL A 794 33.85 -1.99 -57.49
N LYS A 795 34.78 -2.41 -58.33
CA LYS A 795 35.65 -1.47 -59.00
C LYS A 795 34.88 -0.78 -60.09
N LEU A 796 34.99 0.54 -60.18
CA LEU A 796 34.25 1.35 -61.16
C LEU A 796 34.39 0.85 -62.61
N HIS A 797 35.58 0.41 -63.01
CA HIS A 797 35.81 -0.08 -64.39
C HIS A 797 35.11 -1.42 -64.65
N ASP A 798 34.82 -2.25 -63.67
CA ASP A 798 34.07 -3.48 -63.84
C ASP A 798 32.55 -3.19 -64.11
N CYS A 799 32.07 -2.00 -63.74
CA CYS A 799 30.64 -1.68 -63.91
C CYS A 799 30.23 -1.27 -65.33
N PHE A 800 31.11 -0.89 -66.18
CA PHE A 800 30.78 -0.37 -67.54
C PHE A 800 30.00 -1.32 -68.43
N ARG A 801 30.12 -2.63 -68.25
CA ARG A 801 29.38 -3.65 -69.01
C ARG A 801 27.98 -3.93 -68.45
N LEU A 802 27.60 -3.35 -67.30
CA LEU A 802 26.28 -3.53 -66.71
C LEU A 802 25.20 -2.79 -67.48
N ALA A 803 24.19 -3.54 -67.88
CA ALA A 803 23.03 -2.99 -68.58
C ALA A 803 21.99 -2.43 -67.61
N LYS A 804 21.84 -3.06 -66.43
CA LYS A 804 20.85 -2.68 -65.42
C LYS A 804 21.52 -2.71 -64.03
N HIS A 805 21.03 -1.85 -63.16
CA HIS A 805 21.45 -1.83 -61.77
C HIS A 805 20.83 -3.03 -61.04
N PRO A 806 21.61 -3.80 -60.23
CA PRO A 806 21.09 -4.99 -59.56
C PRO A 806 20.13 -4.63 -58.41
N ARG A 807 19.13 -5.50 -58.27
CA ARG A 807 18.14 -5.43 -57.18
C ARG A 807 18.03 -6.78 -56.50
N ILE A 808 17.62 -6.80 -55.27
CA ILE A 808 17.35 -7.97 -54.44
C ILE A 808 15.95 -7.88 -53.82
N CYS A 809 15.50 -8.91 -53.16
CA CYS A 809 14.21 -8.96 -52.46
C CYS A 809 13.07 -8.72 -53.48
N ASP A 810 12.90 -9.60 -54.49
CA ASP A 810 11.94 -9.51 -55.57
C ASP A 810 12.00 -8.17 -56.37
N GLY A 811 13.19 -7.59 -56.43
CA GLY A 811 13.35 -6.28 -57.08
C GLY A 811 12.90 -5.09 -56.27
N GLY A 812 12.43 -5.29 -55.03
CA GLY A 812 11.99 -4.21 -54.13
C GLY A 812 13.10 -3.33 -53.63
N HIS A 813 14.33 -3.87 -53.47
CA HIS A 813 15.44 -3.13 -52.91
C HIS A 813 16.62 -3.03 -53.85
N ILE A 814 17.19 -1.83 -53.95
CA ILE A 814 18.34 -1.51 -54.78
C ILE A 814 19.63 -1.91 -54.04
N VAL A 815 20.59 -2.50 -54.75
CA VAL A 815 21.92 -2.77 -54.20
C VAL A 815 22.81 -1.53 -54.40
N ARG A 816 23.21 -0.87 -53.33
CA ARG A 816 24.08 0.29 -53.38
C ARG A 816 25.50 -0.07 -53.76
N PHE A 817 25.99 0.43 -54.83
CA PHE A 817 27.40 0.23 -55.20
C PHE A 817 28.29 1.16 -54.37
N LYS A 818 29.27 0.58 -53.71
CA LYS A 818 30.44 1.31 -53.26
C LYS A 818 31.52 1.22 -54.34
N LEU A 819 31.58 2.27 -55.13
CA LEU A 819 32.52 2.33 -56.25
C LEU A 819 33.92 2.51 -55.80
N LEU A 820 34.83 1.65 -56.26
CA LEU A 820 36.23 1.62 -55.83
C LEU A 820 37.15 1.92 -57.02
N THR A 821 38.28 2.56 -56.74
CA THR A 821 39.42 2.67 -57.67
C THR A 821 40.04 1.28 -57.91
N PRO A 822 40.89 1.08 -58.91
CA PRO A 822 41.66 -0.14 -59.09
C PRO A 822 42.51 -0.55 -57.83
N LYS A 823 42.92 0.43 -57.03
CA LYS A 823 43.65 0.26 -55.74
C LYS A 823 42.70 0.17 -54.50
N ASN A 824 41.44 -0.16 -54.70
CA ASN A 824 40.44 -0.38 -53.66
C ASN A 824 40.15 0.89 -52.77
N ARG A 825 40.40 2.09 -53.27
CA ARG A 825 39.96 3.32 -52.57
C ARG A 825 38.59 3.71 -53.02
N LYS A 826 37.72 4.13 -52.05
CA LYS A 826 36.38 4.60 -52.36
C LYS A 826 36.40 5.81 -53.29
N ILE A 827 35.55 5.75 -54.28
CA ILE A 827 35.26 6.88 -55.22
C ILE A 827 33.98 7.54 -54.72
N ASP A 828 32.86 6.81 -54.75
CA ASP A 828 31.53 7.27 -54.38
C ASP A 828 30.56 6.12 -54.07
N TYR A 829 29.33 6.45 -53.67
CA TYR A 829 28.21 5.55 -53.62
C TYR A 829 27.32 5.74 -54.87
N CYS A 830 26.71 4.66 -55.36
CA CYS A 830 25.85 4.73 -56.54
C CYS A 830 24.65 3.81 -56.33
N ASP A 831 23.46 4.39 -56.34
CA ASP A 831 22.18 3.67 -56.20
C ASP A 831 21.48 3.48 -57.58
N ASP A 832 22.00 4.15 -58.64
CA ASP A 832 21.54 3.97 -60.03
C ASP A 832 22.71 4.09 -61.01
N TRP A 833 23.22 2.96 -61.44
CA TRP A 833 24.38 2.88 -62.31
C TRP A 833 24.16 3.55 -63.70
N PRO A 834 23.07 3.41 -64.39
CA PRO A 834 22.83 4.11 -65.66
C PRO A 834 22.90 5.62 -65.53
N THR A 835 22.28 6.20 -64.48
CA THR A 835 22.30 7.64 -64.24
C THR A 835 23.67 8.10 -63.77
N PHE A 836 24.39 7.36 -62.92
CA PHE A 836 25.74 7.67 -62.49
C PHE A 836 26.69 7.68 -63.72
N LYS A 837 26.58 6.71 -64.60
CA LYS A 837 27.41 6.61 -65.84
C LYS A 837 27.21 7.84 -66.74
N GLN A 838 25.97 8.34 -66.82
CA GLN A 838 25.66 9.50 -67.68
C GLN A 838 26.01 10.86 -67.05
N ARG A 839 25.80 11.05 -65.78
CA ARG A 839 25.87 12.34 -65.12
C ARG A 839 27.14 12.58 -64.27
N GLU A 840 27.51 11.60 -63.45
CA GLU A 840 28.58 11.79 -62.47
C GLU A 840 29.93 11.29 -63.02
N TYR A 841 29.93 10.17 -63.74
CA TYR A 841 31.17 9.60 -64.27
C TYR A 841 31.92 10.59 -65.18
N PRO A 842 31.33 11.34 -66.10
CA PRO A 842 32.04 12.28 -66.96
C PRO A 842 32.80 13.34 -66.14
N ARG A 843 32.30 13.71 -64.97
CA ARG A 843 32.96 14.72 -64.07
C ARG A 843 34.25 14.21 -63.47
N ILE A 844 34.28 12.91 -63.13
CA ILE A 844 35.45 12.30 -62.46
C ILE A 844 36.41 11.56 -63.41
N ARG A 845 35.97 11.34 -64.63
CA ARG A 845 36.70 10.55 -65.65
C ARG A 845 38.09 11.11 -65.92
N LYS A 846 38.25 12.41 -66.06
CA LYS A 846 39.56 13.08 -66.32
C LYS A 846 40.56 12.79 -65.22
N ASP A 847 40.12 12.86 -63.95
CA ASP A 847 40.99 12.63 -62.79
C ASP A 847 41.37 11.15 -62.66
N LEU A 848 40.43 10.24 -62.99
CA LEU A 848 40.65 8.81 -62.98
C LEU A 848 41.66 8.38 -64.09
N LEU A 849 41.57 8.95 -65.26
CA LEU A 849 42.49 8.72 -66.37
C LEU A 849 43.89 9.17 -66.01
N ALA A 850 44.04 10.35 -65.37
CA ALA A 850 45.34 10.88 -64.93
C ALA A 850 45.98 9.98 -63.83
N LYS A 851 45.17 9.48 -62.92
CA LYS A 851 45.64 8.68 -61.75
C LYS A 851 45.85 7.19 -62.06
N PHE A 852 45.17 6.66 -63.07
CA PHE A 852 45.17 5.25 -63.43
C PHE A 852 45.14 5.07 -64.97
N PRO A 853 46.22 5.45 -65.72
CA PRO A 853 46.22 5.53 -67.18
C PRO A 853 46.17 4.13 -67.85
N GLY A 854 46.49 3.03 -67.13
CA GLY A 854 46.46 1.65 -67.68
C GLY A 854 45.15 0.93 -67.57
N VAL A 855 44.08 1.59 -67.09
CA VAL A 855 42.73 0.99 -66.92
C VAL A 855 41.84 1.46 -68.05
N GLY A 856 41.12 0.54 -68.67
CA GLY A 856 40.16 0.87 -69.72
C GLY A 856 38.94 1.65 -69.22
N TRP A 857 39.09 2.98 -69.12
CA TRP A 857 37.99 3.90 -68.78
C TRP A 857 37.20 4.17 -70.03
N VAL A 858 35.92 3.71 -70.06
CA VAL A 858 35.02 3.86 -71.20
C VAL A 858 34.50 5.27 -71.33
#